data_38b1666f978393b4a1496e9a4ea3bf05
#
_entry.id   38b1666f978393b4a1496e9a4ea3bf05
#
_cell.length_a   1.000
_cell.length_b   1.000
_cell.length_c   1.000
_cell.angle_alpha   90.00
_cell.angle_beta   90.00
_cell.angle_gamma   90.00
#
_symmetry.space_group_name_H-M   'P 1'
#
loop_
_entity.id
_entity.type
_entity.pdbx_description
1 polymer ?
#
loop_
_entity_poly.entity_id
_entity_poly.type
_entity_poly.pdbx_seq_one_letter_code
_entity_poly.pdbx_strand_id
1 'polypeptide(L)'
;VSAAGWFGSWRVALRITRRSALRHRARSALILLMLFVPAYAGTVLLASWSNLSGTSAQNATFTFGQADLIVDADSPIVATLPSGSRTLGLTQARTVVRGPEDLRVSVYEATDPEHPLNQGRYVLRSGRAPDGPAEVALTRSMADELGLEVGSRLTAGMPQRELTVVGLIDWSRSLGAAGLLVPNDAPLSAAGGKLMVQLPPGSGWSPPEPSSYWERTAPSAAERRIEAAATVVVVSFAGTQVVLLVGAAFTVGAARQRRELALVAAAGATAAQVRKVVVAGGMLLGAISATAGVLLGLATFALAGPLIERIADHPLTEVSIPAGRVAGAAVVTLLLAVLAAVLPARALRGRPLRGALGGQRDQSRLDQVALVAGVGLIAVATVALLGSANPEGQPAVLAAGGVALLLGVVMCTPALVRVSAPLARVLPMPARLALRHAVRHRLRTAAAMAAVLAAVAGSVALALAGGARGVATPTRVEARPGQVLVPAELADLLGPTGLARLAAPLPARAVVPLRTVSNFYPTVLRAHEQRDIAVGGAEVVRLVTGRAATTAEVAALDQGDAVVFNDALAESGQVTLLPHEPAPSSAEPDSAAPTSAAPTSLPAVVAAQQEYFAKLPGLVVSPATAQRLGLDTQPRQVVIDPSRTPTDAELARANAVLLQAQLAAGRSHSPATVAAAELGSDTRRSTTMFYLLAGVSVLVTLVASTVAVGLAATELRPDLATMAAVGATGRTRRRIAAAQAGFIVGAGTLLGLISGIGLAAAYVGFNVELRWHVPWPALLAVVLVPPVLAIVVALGLARGGLPRLRRQERSR
;
A
#
# COMPACT_ATOMS: atom_id res chain seq x y z
N VAL A 1 14.40 45.59 23.13
CA VAL A 1 14.05 44.51 24.06
C VAL A 1 15.30 43.64 24.20
N SER A 2 15.99 43.70 25.35
CA SER A 2 17.17 42.89 25.62
C SER A 2 16.83 41.39 25.50
N ALA A 3 17.78 40.59 24.97
CA ALA A 3 17.60 39.13 24.83
C ALA A 3 17.18 38.49 26.15
N ALA A 4 17.69 38.99 27.30
CA ALA A 4 17.30 38.55 28.65
C ALA A 4 15.79 38.77 28.95
N GLY A 5 15.21 39.90 28.53
CA GLY A 5 13.78 40.16 28.71
C GLY A 5 12.88 39.31 27.78
N TRP A 6 13.40 38.90 26.62
CA TRP A 6 12.72 38.00 25.71
C TRP A 6 12.64 36.60 26.29
N PHE A 7 13.76 36.05 26.76
CA PHE A 7 13.82 34.73 27.43
C PHE A 7 13.00 34.69 28.71
N GLY A 8 13.02 35.77 29.54
CA GLY A 8 12.22 35.86 30.74
C GLY A 8 10.71 35.76 30.46
N SER A 9 10.22 36.40 29.40
CA SER A 9 8.82 36.38 29.01
C SER A 9 8.36 34.99 28.53
N TRP A 10 9.23 34.23 27.90
CA TRP A 10 8.91 32.85 27.49
C TRP A 10 8.92 31.87 28.68
N ARG A 11 9.83 32.01 29.65
CA ARG A 11 9.84 31.22 30.89
C ARG A 11 8.54 31.40 31.68
N VAL A 12 8.04 32.64 31.78
CA VAL A 12 6.76 32.91 32.44
C VAL A 12 5.60 32.30 31.68
N ALA A 13 5.55 32.44 30.33
CA ALA A 13 4.53 31.86 29.49
C ALA A 13 4.48 30.32 29.65
N LEU A 14 5.60 29.64 29.58
CA LEU A 14 5.71 28.18 29.78
C LEU A 14 5.27 27.75 31.19
N ARG A 15 5.62 28.50 32.25
CA ARG A 15 5.22 28.20 33.62
C ARG A 15 3.70 28.31 33.78
N ILE A 16 3.09 29.37 33.23
CA ILE A 16 1.62 29.56 33.26
C ILE A 16 0.94 28.42 32.48
N THR A 17 1.43 28.08 31.29
CA THR A 17 0.89 27.01 30.46
C THR A 17 0.96 25.65 31.14
N ARG A 18 2.11 25.29 31.76
CA ARG A 18 2.28 24.03 32.51
C ARG A 18 1.28 23.92 33.64
N ARG A 19 1.10 25.02 34.44
CA ARG A 19 0.12 25.04 35.53
C ARG A 19 -1.31 24.92 35.02
N SER A 20 -1.68 25.61 33.96
CA SER A 20 -2.99 25.48 33.30
C SER A 20 -3.24 24.07 32.75
N ALA A 21 -2.25 23.44 32.14
CA ALA A 21 -2.34 22.09 31.60
C ALA A 21 -2.57 21.04 32.75
N LEU A 22 -1.88 21.19 33.86
CA LEU A 22 -2.06 20.31 35.03
C LEU A 22 -3.41 20.54 35.76
N ARG A 23 -3.94 21.75 35.74
CA ARG A 23 -5.27 22.05 36.34
C ARG A 23 -6.39 21.45 35.51
N HIS A 24 -6.26 21.45 34.18
CA HIS A 24 -7.29 20.97 33.25
C HIS A 24 -6.87 19.67 32.55
N ARG A 25 -6.52 18.64 33.35
CA ARG A 25 -5.94 17.37 32.88
C ARG A 25 -6.72 16.72 31.73
N ALA A 26 -8.04 16.63 31.84
CA ALA A 26 -8.87 16.00 30.80
C ALA A 26 -8.77 16.70 29.42
N ARG A 27 -8.69 18.03 29.44
CA ARG A 27 -8.52 18.82 28.20
C ARG A 27 -7.13 18.67 27.62
N SER A 28 -6.11 18.78 28.49
CA SER A 28 -4.72 18.64 28.07
C SER A 28 -4.46 17.24 27.52
N ALA A 29 -5.04 16.21 28.13
CA ALA A 29 -4.99 14.84 27.64
C ALA A 29 -5.64 14.68 26.26
N LEU A 30 -6.78 15.35 26.00
CA LEU A 30 -7.40 15.34 24.67
C LEU A 30 -6.52 16.00 23.61
N ILE A 31 -5.90 17.14 23.92
CA ILE A 31 -5.00 17.84 22.99
C ILE A 31 -3.73 17.00 22.77
N LEU A 32 -3.17 16.43 23.86
CA LEU A 32 -2.02 15.52 23.77
C LEU A 32 -2.34 14.30 22.89
N LEU A 33 -3.50 13.68 23.08
CA LEU A 33 -3.93 12.52 22.28
C LEU A 33 -4.09 12.88 20.80
N MET A 34 -4.68 14.05 20.52
CA MET A 34 -4.84 14.53 19.14
C MET A 34 -3.52 14.77 18.41
N LEU A 35 -2.48 15.20 19.12
CA LEU A 35 -1.15 15.42 18.55
C LEU A 35 -0.30 14.14 18.58
N PHE A 36 -0.50 13.31 19.62
CA PHE A 36 0.23 12.06 19.80
C PHE A 36 -0.12 11.02 18.72
N VAL A 37 -1.42 10.83 18.44
CA VAL A 37 -1.86 9.77 17.50
C VAL A 37 -1.29 9.96 16.10
N PRO A 38 -1.34 11.16 15.47
CA PRO A 38 -0.71 11.36 14.17
C PRO A 38 0.82 11.21 14.21
N ALA A 39 1.49 11.68 15.28
CA ALA A 39 2.93 11.52 15.42
C ALA A 39 3.32 10.05 15.59
N TYR A 40 2.60 9.30 16.39
CA TYR A 40 2.77 7.87 16.60
C TYR A 40 2.50 7.08 15.31
N ALA A 41 1.31 7.27 14.70
CA ALA A 41 0.93 6.59 13.48
C ALA A 41 1.86 6.94 12.31
N GLY A 42 2.23 8.21 12.18
CA GLY A 42 3.19 8.66 11.17
C GLY A 42 4.57 8.03 11.35
N THR A 43 5.05 7.88 12.59
CA THR A 43 6.34 7.22 12.87
C THR A 43 6.29 5.74 12.56
N VAL A 44 5.23 5.03 13.01
CA VAL A 44 5.04 3.61 12.71
C VAL A 44 4.93 3.40 11.20
N LEU A 45 4.13 4.23 10.51
CA LEU A 45 3.98 4.17 9.06
C LEU A 45 5.29 4.41 8.31
N LEU A 46 6.04 5.46 8.66
CA LEU A 46 7.30 5.77 8.00
C LEU A 46 8.35 4.68 8.23
N ALA A 47 8.44 4.17 9.46
CA ALA A 47 9.35 3.09 9.79
C ALA A 47 8.93 1.77 9.11
N SER A 48 7.64 1.45 9.09
CA SER A 48 7.13 0.26 8.42
C SER A 48 7.22 0.37 6.90
N TRP A 49 6.87 1.51 6.32
CA TRP A 49 6.90 1.71 4.88
C TRP A 49 8.30 1.52 4.29
N SER A 50 9.33 2.13 4.90
CA SER A 50 10.71 2.00 4.43
C SER A 50 11.25 0.57 4.50
N ASN A 51 10.69 -0.26 5.40
CA ASN A 51 11.13 -1.64 5.59
C ASN A 51 10.19 -2.67 4.91
N LEU A 52 8.92 -2.34 4.69
CA LEU A 52 7.96 -3.23 4.01
C LEU A 52 8.03 -3.13 2.48
N SER A 53 8.19 -1.93 1.93
CA SER A 53 8.18 -1.74 0.48
C SER A 53 9.49 -2.18 -0.19
N GLY A 54 10.57 -2.28 0.57
CA GLY A 54 11.93 -2.43 0.05
C GLY A 54 12.25 -1.30 -0.95
N THR A 55 13.28 -0.54 -0.76
CA THR A 55 13.70 0.39 -1.80
C THR A 55 14.21 -0.41 -3.00
N SER A 56 14.12 0.15 -4.22
CA SER A 56 14.72 -0.48 -5.41
C SER A 56 16.20 -0.85 -5.18
N ALA A 57 16.91 -0.07 -4.37
CA ALA A 57 18.28 -0.37 -3.95
C ALA A 57 18.37 -1.59 -3.03
N GLN A 58 17.44 -1.77 -2.08
CA GLN A 58 17.39 -2.96 -1.22
C GLN A 58 17.04 -4.21 -2.02
N ASN A 59 16.04 -4.14 -2.91
CA ASN A 59 15.66 -5.23 -3.78
C ASN A 59 16.82 -5.64 -4.72
N ALA A 60 17.56 -4.66 -5.23
CA ALA A 60 18.79 -4.93 -5.98
C ALA A 60 19.83 -5.63 -5.10
N THR A 61 20.02 -5.22 -3.84
CA THR A 61 20.94 -5.87 -2.91
C THR A 61 20.52 -7.31 -2.57
N PHE A 62 19.23 -7.58 -2.45
CA PHE A 62 18.73 -8.94 -2.22
C PHE A 62 19.05 -9.91 -3.39
N THR A 63 19.13 -9.39 -4.62
CA THR A 63 19.42 -10.18 -5.81
C THR A 63 20.92 -10.20 -6.11
N PHE A 64 21.56 -9.03 -6.14
CA PHE A 64 22.93 -8.83 -6.61
C PHE A 64 23.96 -8.79 -5.47
N GLY A 65 23.55 -8.76 -4.19
CA GLY A 65 24.47 -8.50 -3.09
C GLY A 65 25.17 -7.15 -3.27
N GLN A 66 26.48 -7.16 -3.33
CA GLN A 66 27.31 -5.98 -3.64
C GLN A 66 27.80 -5.97 -5.10
N ALA A 67 27.36 -6.93 -5.93
CA ALA A 67 27.71 -6.95 -7.35
C ALA A 67 26.91 -5.91 -8.16
N ASP A 68 27.49 -5.46 -9.26
CA ASP A 68 26.87 -4.55 -10.22
C ASP A 68 26.12 -5.30 -11.33
N LEU A 69 26.61 -6.50 -11.67
CA LEU A 69 25.98 -7.35 -12.69
C LEU A 69 26.18 -8.85 -12.38
N ILE A 70 25.29 -9.66 -12.94
CA ILE A 70 25.38 -11.11 -12.95
C ILE A 70 25.37 -11.57 -14.40
N VAL A 71 26.42 -12.28 -14.82
CA VAL A 71 26.61 -12.78 -16.19
C VAL A 71 26.74 -14.30 -16.16
N ASP A 72 26.42 -14.95 -17.26
CA ASP A 72 26.75 -16.37 -17.41
C ASP A 72 28.28 -16.54 -17.53
N ALA A 73 28.82 -17.54 -16.85
CA ALA A 73 30.29 -17.71 -16.74
C ALA A 73 30.98 -17.90 -18.09
N ASP A 74 30.28 -18.45 -19.05
CA ASP A 74 30.71 -18.74 -20.43
C ASP A 74 30.42 -17.58 -21.41
N SER A 75 29.83 -16.49 -20.90
CA SER A 75 29.49 -15.35 -21.74
C SER A 75 30.76 -14.64 -22.24
N PRO A 76 30.80 -14.23 -23.52
CA PRO A 76 31.92 -13.46 -24.09
C PRO A 76 32.13 -12.11 -23.38
N ILE A 77 31.12 -11.62 -22.67
CA ILE A 77 31.20 -10.39 -21.84
C ILE A 77 32.30 -10.51 -20.78
N VAL A 78 32.51 -11.73 -20.22
CA VAL A 78 33.52 -11.97 -19.18
C VAL A 78 34.92 -11.57 -19.63
N ALA A 79 35.24 -11.80 -20.92
CA ALA A 79 36.54 -11.43 -21.51
C ALA A 79 36.72 -9.90 -21.71
N THR A 80 35.60 -9.13 -21.68
CA THR A 80 35.62 -7.65 -21.86
C THR A 80 35.63 -6.89 -20.55
N LEU A 81 35.57 -7.57 -19.41
CA LEU A 81 35.52 -6.93 -18.10
C LEU A 81 36.80 -6.10 -17.84
N PRO A 82 36.64 -4.90 -17.26
CA PRO A 82 37.79 -4.05 -16.97
C PRO A 82 38.72 -4.67 -15.93
N SER A 83 40.02 -4.40 -16.07
CA SER A 83 41.02 -4.82 -15.09
C SER A 83 40.72 -4.25 -13.71
N GLY A 84 40.72 -5.11 -12.69
CA GLY A 84 40.35 -4.72 -11.32
C GLY A 84 38.90 -5.02 -10.95
N SER A 85 38.09 -5.60 -11.85
CA SER A 85 36.78 -6.13 -11.51
C SER A 85 36.92 -7.28 -10.52
N ARG A 86 36.05 -7.32 -9.50
CA ARG A 86 35.93 -8.43 -8.56
C ARG A 86 34.86 -9.40 -9.05
N THR A 87 35.16 -10.68 -9.05
CA THR A 87 34.21 -11.69 -9.50
C THR A 87 33.99 -12.75 -8.43
N LEU A 88 32.77 -13.29 -8.38
CA LEU A 88 32.41 -14.40 -7.50
C LEU A 88 31.55 -15.39 -8.27
N GLY A 89 31.92 -16.68 -8.20
CA GLY A 89 31.09 -17.73 -8.78
C GLY A 89 29.77 -17.89 -8.05
N LEU A 90 28.69 -18.04 -8.80
CA LEU A 90 27.34 -18.29 -8.30
C LEU A 90 26.70 -19.36 -9.17
N THR A 91 26.41 -20.51 -8.61
CA THR A 91 25.57 -21.52 -9.27
C THR A 91 24.23 -21.58 -8.60
N GLN A 92 23.17 -21.34 -9.37
CA GLN A 92 21.78 -21.48 -8.91
C GLN A 92 21.15 -22.62 -9.70
N ALA A 93 20.84 -23.70 -9.02
CA ALA A 93 20.26 -24.87 -9.66
C ALA A 93 19.28 -25.57 -8.71
N ARG A 94 18.65 -26.64 -9.20
CA ARG A 94 17.79 -27.48 -8.40
C ARG A 94 18.48 -28.81 -8.15
N THR A 95 18.25 -29.35 -6.97
CA THR A 95 18.77 -30.67 -6.57
C THR A 95 17.69 -31.48 -5.90
N VAL A 96 17.91 -32.78 -5.81
CA VAL A 96 17.03 -33.70 -5.10
C VAL A 96 17.45 -33.80 -3.65
N VAL A 97 16.52 -33.64 -2.75
CA VAL A 97 16.74 -33.76 -1.30
C VAL A 97 15.85 -34.88 -0.78
N ARG A 98 16.38 -35.69 0.09
CA ARG A 98 15.60 -36.74 0.77
C ARG A 98 14.88 -36.14 1.97
N GLY A 99 13.56 -36.03 1.88
CA GLY A 99 12.69 -35.71 3.02
C GLY A 99 12.40 -36.97 3.87
N PRO A 100 11.60 -36.80 4.96
CA PRO A 100 11.27 -37.94 5.85
C PRO A 100 10.50 -39.06 5.15
N GLU A 101 9.68 -38.76 4.18
CA GLU A 101 8.81 -39.72 3.49
C GLU A 101 9.15 -39.88 1.99
N ASP A 102 9.65 -38.78 1.32
CA ASP A 102 9.82 -38.72 -0.12
C ASP A 102 11.06 -37.96 -0.57
N LEU A 103 11.44 -38.18 -1.86
CA LEU A 103 12.42 -37.33 -2.53
C LEU A 103 11.76 -36.04 -3.02
N ARG A 104 12.40 -34.92 -2.71
CA ARG A 104 11.91 -33.57 -3.07
C ARG A 104 12.94 -32.84 -3.93
N VAL A 105 12.46 -31.97 -4.79
CA VAL A 105 13.31 -31.07 -5.56
C VAL A 105 13.41 -29.74 -4.80
N SER A 106 14.61 -29.32 -4.51
CA SER A 106 14.87 -28.04 -3.82
C SER A 106 15.86 -27.19 -4.61
N VAL A 107 15.78 -25.88 -4.43
CA VAL A 107 16.74 -24.94 -5.00
C VAL A 107 17.99 -24.91 -4.14
N TYR A 108 19.16 -24.89 -4.76
CA TYR A 108 20.39 -24.60 -4.05
C TYR A 108 21.17 -23.48 -4.72
N GLU A 109 21.94 -22.77 -3.92
CA GLU A 109 22.95 -21.83 -4.36
C GLU A 109 24.31 -22.33 -3.92
N ALA A 110 25.24 -22.48 -4.89
CA ALA A 110 26.64 -22.72 -4.62
C ALA A 110 27.42 -21.43 -4.84
N THR A 111 28.09 -20.96 -3.83
CA THR A 111 28.87 -19.72 -3.83
C THR A 111 29.83 -19.75 -2.64
N ASP A 112 30.79 -18.82 -2.56
CA ASP A 112 31.55 -18.58 -1.34
C ASP A 112 30.67 -17.73 -0.39
N PRO A 113 30.15 -18.31 0.72
CA PRO A 113 29.22 -17.61 1.57
C PRO A 113 29.79 -16.38 2.29
N GLU A 114 31.08 -16.37 2.58
CA GLU A 114 31.75 -15.30 3.33
C GLU A 114 32.26 -14.17 2.42
N HIS A 115 32.22 -14.38 1.11
CA HIS A 115 32.70 -13.38 0.16
C HIS A 115 31.89 -12.06 0.22
N PRO A 116 32.55 -10.89 0.23
CA PRO A 116 31.87 -9.58 0.38
C PRO A 116 30.77 -9.32 -0.65
N LEU A 117 30.85 -9.88 -1.86
CA LEU A 117 29.81 -9.72 -2.89
C LEU A 117 28.47 -10.35 -2.50
N ASN A 118 28.46 -11.34 -1.62
CA ASN A 118 27.24 -11.97 -1.13
C ASN A 118 26.53 -11.18 -0.01
N GLN A 119 27.15 -10.11 0.49
CA GLN A 119 26.58 -9.34 1.58
C GLN A 119 25.21 -8.78 1.23
N GLY A 120 24.21 -9.09 2.07
CA GLY A 120 22.81 -8.68 1.89
C GLY A 120 21.93 -9.68 1.14
N ARG A 121 22.46 -10.78 0.58
CA ARG A 121 21.67 -11.80 -0.12
C ARG A 121 21.00 -12.80 0.82
N TYR A 122 21.60 -13.08 1.94
CA TYR A 122 21.07 -13.95 3.00
C TYR A 122 21.53 -13.50 4.39
N VAL A 123 20.86 -14.01 5.39
CA VAL A 123 21.12 -13.74 6.81
C VAL A 123 21.32 -15.04 7.54
N LEU A 124 22.45 -15.17 8.21
CA LEU A 124 22.71 -16.30 9.11
C LEU A 124 21.90 -16.08 10.42
N ARG A 125 21.08 -17.06 10.79
CA ARG A 125 20.25 -16.99 11.99
C ARG A 125 20.80 -17.83 13.14
N SER A 126 21.37 -18.98 12.82
CA SER A 126 22.03 -19.85 13.81
C SER A 126 23.11 -20.70 13.17
N GLY A 127 24.05 -21.14 13.94
CA GLY A 127 25.19 -21.89 13.45
C GLY A 127 26.25 -21.03 12.77
N ARG A 128 26.87 -21.51 11.71
CA ARG A 128 27.88 -20.84 10.89
C ARG A 128 27.64 -21.02 9.40
N ALA A 129 28.33 -20.26 8.59
CA ALA A 129 28.33 -20.45 7.13
C ALA A 129 29.02 -21.76 6.78
N PRO A 130 28.60 -22.47 5.71
CA PRO A 130 29.27 -23.67 5.25
C PRO A 130 30.61 -23.30 4.59
N ASP A 131 31.69 -24.02 4.99
CA ASP A 131 33.05 -23.77 4.51
C ASP A 131 33.66 -25.04 3.84
N GLY A 132 33.12 -26.21 4.14
CA GLY A 132 33.60 -27.49 3.59
C GLY A 132 32.65 -28.13 2.57
N PRO A 133 33.14 -28.94 1.62
CA PRO A 133 32.34 -29.52 0.55
C PRO A 133 31.21 -30.46 1.02
N ALA A 134 31.27 -30.95 2.26
CA ALA A 134 30.24 -31.78 2.87
C ALA A 134 29.32 -31.00 3.83
N GLU A 135 29.38 -29.69 3.80
CA GLU A 135 28.61 -28.82 4.67
C GLU A 135 27.52 -28.07 3.91
N VAL A 136 26.42 -27.78 4.59
CA VAL A 136 25.28 -27.06 4.04
C VAL A 136 24.64 -26.13 5.08
N ALA A 137 24.20 -24.96 4.64
CA ALA A 137 23.25 -24.17 5.39
C ALA A 137 21.88 -24.30 4.75
N LEU A 138 20.85 -24.48 5.58
CA LEU A 138 19.46 -24.60 5.16
C LEU A 138 18.72 -23.28 5.42
N THR A 139 17.74 -22.98 4.59
CA THR A 139 16.78 -21.96 4.97
C THR A 139 15.92 -22.47 6.13
N ARG A 140 15.48 -21.57 7.03
CA ARG A 140 14.61 -21.96 8.15
C ARG A 140 13.34 -22.64 7.67
N SER A 141 12.74 -22.15 6.59
CA SER A 141 11.56 -22.76 5.97
C SER A 141 11.80 -24.23 5.63
N MET A 142 12.96 -24.54 5.03
CA MET A 142 13.32 -25.92 4.68
C MET A 142 13.67 -26.76 5.90
N ALA A 143 14.35 -26.20 6.86
CA ALA A 143 14.72 -26.89 8.11
C ALA A 143 13.46 -27.27 8.90
N ASP A 144 12.50 -26.36 9.04
CA ASP A 144 11.22 -26.60 9.70
C ASP A 144 10.40 -27.68 8.96
N GLU A 145 10.39 -27.63 7.61
CA GLU A 145 9.68 -28.60 6.77
C GLU A 145 10.26 -30.01 6.86
N LEU A 146 11.58 -30.14 6.98
CA LEU A 146 12.29 -31.41 7.07
C LEU A 146 12.51 -31.89 8.51
N GLY A 147 12.21 -31.05 9.50
CA GLY A 147 12.47 -31.34 10.92
C GLY A 147 13.97 -31.45 11.26
N LEU A 148 14.82 -30.64 10.59
CA LEU A 148 16.26 -30.63 10.73
C LEU A 148 16.76 -29.42 11.54
N GLU A 149 17.78 -29.65 12.35
CA GLU A 149 18.46 -28.62 13.13
C GLU A 149 19.95 -28.56 12.78
N VAL A 150 20.66 -27.55 13.27
CA VAL A 150 22.14 -27.49 13.13
C VAL A 150 22.78 -28.71 13.75
N GLY A 151 23.63 -29.36 12.99
CA GLY A 151 24.28 -30.65 13.34
C GLY A 151 23.58 -31.88 12.74
N SER A 152 22.37 -31.70 12.17
CA SER A 152 21.68 -32.80 11.49
C SER A 152 22.38 -33.20 10.18
N ARG A 153 22.09 -34.40 9.70
CA ARG A 153 22.53 -34.88 8.39
C ARG A 153 21.41 -34.76 7.35
N LEU A 154 21.75 -34.28 6.20
CA LEU A 154 20.89 -34.13 5.04
C LEU A 154 21.44 -34.96 3.89
N THR A 155 20.58 -35.76 3.26
CA THR A 155 20.94 -36.45 2.03
C THR A 155 20.45 -35.66 0.84
N ALA A 156 21.35 -35.18 -0.02
CA ALA A 156 21.02 -34.37 -1.19
C ALA A 156 21.89 -34.71 -2.39
N GLY A 157 21.50 -34.29 -3.58
CA GLY A 157 22.26 -34.48 -4.82
C GLY A 157 21.90 -35.73 -5.61
N MET A 158 22.51 -35.81 -6.79
CA MET A 158 22.47 -37.00 -7.65
C MET A 158 23.86 -37.26 -8.27
N PRO A 159 24.59 -38.26 -7.82
CA PRO A 159 24.23 -39.28 -6.81
C PRO A 159 24.02 -38.68 -5.42
N GLN A 160 23.17 -39.31 -4.60
CA GLN A 160 22.88 -38.86 -3.25
C GLN A 160 24.13 -38.86 -2.37
N ARG A 161 24.32 -37.73 -1.65
CA ARG A 161 25.46 -37.56 -0.71
C ARG A 161 24.93 -37.05 0.63
N GLU A 162 25.62 -37.43 1.69
CA GLU A 162 25.36 -36.90 3.01
C GLU A 162 26.05 -35.55 3.18
N LEU A 163 25.32 -34.56 3.62
CA LEU A 163 25.79 -33.22 3.97
C LEU A 163 25.46 -32.97 5.44
N THR A 164 26.35 -32.25 6.14
CA THR A 164 26.08 -31.81 7.52
C THR A 164 25.50 -30.42 7.54
N VAL A 165 24.38 -30.23 8.21
CA VAL A 165 23.77 -28.93 8.40
C VAL A 165 24.57 -28.13 9.42
N VAL A 166 25.28 -27.09 9.00
CA VAL A 166 26.14 -26.26 9.86
C VAL A 166 25.54 -24.92 10.23
N GLY A 167 24.51 -24.51 9.50
CA GLY A 167 23.84 -23.25 9.77
C GLY A 167 22.42 -23.19 9.24
N LEU A 168 21.64 -22.28 9.82
CA LEU A 168 20.33 -21.91 9.33
C LEU A 168 20.36 -20.46 8.82
N ILE A 169 19.84 -20.24 7.63
CA ILE A 169 19.83 -18.94 6.95
C ILE A 169 18.40 -18.52 6.61
N ASP A 170 18.24 -17.25 6.30
CA ASP A 170 17.08 -16.73 5.57
C ASP A 170 17.55 -16.08 4.29
N TRP A 171 16.89 -16.36 3.16
CA TRP A 171 17.09 -15.60 1.94
C TRP A 171 16.52 -14.20 2.12
N SER A 172 17.31 -13.17 1.79
CA SER A 172 16.87 -11.79 1.90
C SER A 172 15.70 -11.47 0.96
N ARG A 173 15.53 -12.22 -0.11
CA ARG A 173 14.47 -12.04 -1.10
C ARG A 173 13.12 -12.60 -0.66
N SER A 174 13.10 -13.71 0.08
CA SER A 174 11.87 -14.33 0.61
C SER A 174 12.18 -15.26 1.77
N LEU A 175 11.53 -15.04 2.91
CA LEU A 175 11.66 -15.87 4.12
C LEU A 175 11.01 -17.25 3.95
N GLY A 176 9.96 -17.32 3.09
CA GLY A 176 9.26 -18.57 2.80
C GLY A 176 9.97 -19.46 1.79
N ALA A 177 11.00 -18.97 1.11
CA ALA A 177 11.72 -19.75 0.11
C ALA A 177 12.55 -20.87 0.76
N ALA A 178 12.22 -22.12 0.42
CA ALA A 178 12.98 -23.28 0.84
C ALA A 178 14.21 -23.47 -0.08
N GLY A 179 15.39 -23.68 0.52
CA GLY A 179 16.61 -23.87 -0.27
C GLY A 179 17.83 -24.19 0.57
N LEU A 180 18.92 -24.48 -0.14
CA LEU A 180 20.21 -24.82 0.42
C LEU A 180 21.27 -23.82 -0.04
N LEU A 181 22.19 -23.48 0.84
CA LEU A 181 23.41 -22.74 0.52
C LEU A 181 24.61 -23.68 0.76
N VAL A 182 25.43 -23.85 -0.27
CA VAL A 182 26.60 -24.70 -0.23
C VAL A 182 27.84 -23.97 -0.77
N PRO A 183 29.05 -24.34 -0.39
CA PRO A 183 30.26 -23.79 -1.02
C PRO A 183 30.37 -24.19 -2.49
N ASN A 184 31.18 -23.47 -3.26
CA ASN A 184 31.37 -23.72 -4.69
C ASN A 184 31.99 -25.10 -5.02
N ASP A 185 32.75 -25.68 -4.09
CA ASP A 185 33.36 -27.00 -4.19
C ASP A 185 32.46 -28.14 -3.73
N ALA A 186 31.22 -27.82 -3.29
CA ALA A 186 30.26 -28.83 -2.90
C ALA A 186 29.91 -29.76 -4.07
N PRO A 187 29.75 -31.08 -3.80
CA PRO A 187 29.49 -32.06 -4.84
C PRO A 187 28.07 -31.97 -5.47
N LEU A 188 27.37 -30.90 -5.19
CA LEU A 188 26.06 -30.60 -5.78
C LEU A 188 26.16 -29.68 -6.99
N SER A 189 27.37 -29.13 -7.29
CA SER A 189 27.50 -28.14 -8.37
C SER A 189 27.14 -28.72 -9.74
N ALA A 190 26.17 -28.06 -10.40
CA ALA A 190 25.81 -28.31 -11.79
C ALA A 190 26.81 -27.59 -12.72
N ALA A 191 26.99 -28.11 -13.92
CA ALA A 191 27.69 -27.39 -14.97
C ALA A 191 26.87 -26.17 -15.39
N GLY A 192 27.51 -25.03 -15.62
CA GLY A 192 26.87 -23.77 -15.99
C GLY A 192 26.68 -22.85 -14.78
N GLY A 193 27.70 -22.10 -14.42
CA GLY A 193 27.68 -21.12 -13.35
C GLY A 193 27.43 -19.71 -13.88
N LYS A 194 27.05 -18.84 -12.98
CA LYS A 194 27.02 -17.39 -13.20
C LYS A 194 28.20 -16.75 -12.49
N LEU A 195 28.60 -15.60 -12.93
CA LEU A 195 29.56 -14.74 -12.24
C LEU A 195 28.85 -13.50 -11.74
N MET A 196 28.95 -13.26 -10.47
CA MET A 196 28.66 -11.98 -9.86
C MET A 196 29.87 -11.08 -10.05
N VAL A 197 29.68 -9.90 -10.63
CA VAL A 197 30.79 -9.00 -10.99
C VAL A 197 30.56 -7.65 -10.34
N GLN A 198 31.59 -7.14 -9.67
CA GLN A 198 31.67 -5.76 -9.18
C GLN A 198 32.69 -5.01 -10.05
N LEU A 199 32.23 -3.95 -10.68
CA LEU A 199 33.06 -3.11 -11.55
C LEU A 199 33.91 -2.13 -10.72
N PRO A 200 35.10 -1.75 -11.20
CA PRO A 200 35.86 -0.69 -10.56
C PRO A 200 35.10 0.64 -10.59
N PRO A 201 35.09 1.42 -9.51
CA PRO A 201 34.42 2.71 -9.49
C PRO A 201 34.91 3.63 -10.62
N GLY A 202 33.98 4.15 -11.42
CA GLY A 202 34.29 5.11 -12.50
C GLY A 202 34.90 4.46 -13.75
N SER A 203 34.80 3.14 -13.94
CA SER A 203 35.32 2.44 -15.12
C SER A 203 34.68 2.88 -16.44
N GLY A 204 33.49 3.48 -16.42
CA GLY A 204 32.76 3.88 -17.62
C GLY A 204 32.43 2.71 -18.57
N TRP A 205 32.69 1.49 -18.15
CA TRP A 205 32.41 0.28 -18.92
C TRP A 205 30.90 0.05 -19.01
N SER A 206 30.43 -0.24 -20.20
CA SER A 206 29.07 -0.70 -20.43
C SER A 206 29.12 -2.00 -21.25
N PRO A 207 28.22 -2.94 -21.00
CA PRO A 207 28.22 -4.21 -21.71
C PRO A 207 27.89 -3.99 -23.21
N PRO A 208 28.52 -4.77 -24.11
CA PRO A 208 28.35 -4.57 -25.55
C PRO A 208 26.96 -4.90 -26.10
N GLU A 209 26.18 -5.76 -25.43
CA GLU A 209 24.81 -6.09 -25.83
C GLU A 209 23.93 -6.46 -24.61
N PRO A 210 22.61 -6.12 -24.61
CA PRO A 210 21.75 -6.29 -23.43
C PRO A 210 21.22 -7.71 -23.16
N SER A 211 21.54 -8.72 -23.99
CA SER A 211 20.80 -9.99 -24.02
C SER A 211 21.29 -11.11 -23.08
N SER A 212 22.48 -11.00 -22.47
CA SER A 212 23.09 -12.11 -21.72
C SER A 212 23.57 -11.78 -20.32
N TYR A 213 23.10 -10.69 -19.73
CA TYR A 213 23.48 -10.31 -18.36
C TYR A 213 22.31 -9.65 -17.62
N TRP A 214 22.37 -9.74 -16.32
CA TRP A 214 21.46 -8.99 -15.43
C TRP A 214 22.24 -7.89 -14.75
N GLU A 215 21.84 -6.64 -14.97
CA GLU A 215 22.49 -5.48 -14.40
C GLU A 215 21.71 -4.97 -13.19
N ARG A 216 22.45 -4.51 -12.18
CA ARG A 216 21.91 -3.75 -11.07
C ARG A 216 21.45 -2.38 -11.58
N THR A 217 20.27 -2.34 -12.17
CA THR A 217 19.72 -1.09 -12.68
C THR A 217 19.43 -0.13 -11.54
N ALA A 218 19.99 1.06 -11.62
CA ALA A 218 19.51 2.17 -10.80
C ALA A 218 18.04 2.45 -11.15
N PRO A 219 17.18 2.76 -10.17
CA PRO A 219 15.78 3.06 -10.46
C PRO A 219 15.70 4.12 -11.54
N SER A 220 14.87 3.88 -12.55
CA SER A 220 14.66 4.82 -13.65
C SER A 220 14.20 6.18 -13.13
N ALA A 221 14.38 7.23 -13.94
CA ALA A 221 13.87 8.56 -13.59
C ALA A 221 12.34 8.54 -13.35
N ALA A 222 11.62 7.69 -14.08
CA ALA A 222 10.17 7.49 -13.93
C ALA A 222 9.84 6.83 -12.58
N GLU A 223 10.52 5.76 -12.20
CA GLU A 223 10.31 5.09 -10.90
C GLU A 223 10.61 6.01 -9.72
N ARG A 224 11.73 6.77 -9.78
CA ARG A 224 12.05 7.78 -8.76
C ARG A 224 11.00 8.87 -8.67
N ARG A 225 10.43 9.29 -9.80
CA ARG A 225 9.30 10.26 -9.83
C ARG A 225 8.05 9.68 -9.16
N ILE A 226 7.70 8.44 -9.44
CA ILE A 226 6.53 7.76 -8.86
C ILE A 226 6.70 7.59 -7.34
N GLU A 227 7.88 7.16 -6.87
CA GLU A 227 8.18 7.06 -5.44
C GLU A 227 8.14 8.43 -4.74
N ALA A 228 8.73 9.44 -5.34
CA ALA A 228 8.69 10.81 -4.83
C ALA A 228 7.27 11.35 -4.80
N ALA A 229 6.48 11.09 -5.86
CA ALA A 229 5.07 11.47 -5.94
C ALA A 229 4.25 10.85 -4.82
N ALA A 230 4.37 9.55 -4.62
CA ALA A 230 3.67 8.84 -3.56
C ALA A 230 4.03 9.41 -2.18
N THR A 231 5.31 9.65 -1.94
CA THR A 231 5.80 10.23 -0.68
C THR A 231 5.26 11.64 -0.45
N VAL A 232 5.34 12.52 -1.45
CA VAL A 232 4.85 13.90 -1.37
C VAL A 232 3.35 13.94 -1.14
N VAL A 233 2.57 13.12 -1.83
CA VAL A 233 1.11 13.04 -1.67
C VAL A 233 0.76 12.57 -0.26
N VAL A 234 1.35 11.48 0.21
CA VAL A 234 1.08 10.91 1.55
C VAL A 234 1.46 11.89 2.65
N VAL A 235 2.65 12.51 2.58
CA VAL A 235 3.14 13.45 3.59
C VAL A 235 2.30 14.73 3.60
N SER A 236 1.97 15.28 2.45
CA SER A 236 1.13 16.49 2.34
C SER A 236 -0.27 16.25 2.89
N PHE A 237 -0.82 15.08 2.60
CA PHE A 237 -2.13 14.67 3.04
C PHE A 237 -2.18 14.44 4.55
N ALA A 238 -1.25 13.64 5.08
CA ALA A 238 -1.12 13.40 6.52
C ALA A 238 -0.88 14.70 7.28
N GLY A 239 0.00 15.57 6.77
CA GLY A 239 0.25 16.90 7.33
C GLY A 239 -1.01 17.76 7.40
N THR A 240 -1.79 17.80 6.31
CA THR A 240 -3.05 18.56 6.27
C THR A 240 -4.07 18.02 7.26
N GLN A 241 -4.21 16.70 7.38
CA GLN A 241 -5.07 16.06 8.39
C GLN A 241 -4.68 16.50 9.79
N VAL A 242 -3.40 16.46 10.12
CA VAL A 242 -2.88 16.88 11.43
C VAL A 242 -3.21 18.35 11.70
N VAL A 243 -2.98 19.24 10.73
CA VAL A 243 -3.31 20.68 10.86
C VAL A 243 -4.79 20.90 11.15
N LEU A 244 -5.66 20.23 10.39
CA LEU A 244 -7.10 20.39 10.53
C LEU A 244 -7.62 19.83 11.86
N LEU A 245 -7.12 18.65 12.24
CA LEU A 245 -7.49 18.01 13.49
C LEU A 245 -7.04 18.82 14.71
N VAL A 246 -5.79 19.25 14.70
CA VAL A 246 -5.17 20.05 15.76
C VAL A 246 -5.74 21.47 15.78
N GLY A 247 -5.96 22.07 14.61
CA GLY A 247 -6.61 23.36 14.46
C GLY A 247 -8.01 23.40 15.07
N ALA A 248 -8.81 22.35 14.84
CA ALA A 248 -10.12 22.19 15.47
C ALA A 248 -10.02 22.14 17.00
N ALA A 249 -9.07 21.35 17.54
CA ALA A 249 -8.85 21.26 18.99
C ALA A 249 -8.42 22.58 19.62
N PHE A 250 -7.52 23.32 18.99
CA PHE A 250 -7.05 24.61 19.49
C PHE A 250 -8.09 25.72 19.38
N THR A 251 -8.95 25.73 18.35
CA THR A 251 -10.04 26.72 18.24
C THR A 251 -11.04 26.58 19.37
N VAL A 252 -11.42 25.35 19.70
CA VAL A 252 -12.29 25.06 20.86
C VAL A 252 -11.57 25.37 22.18
N GLY A 253 -10.29 24.98 22.30
CA GLY A 253 -9.46 25.27 23.45
C GLY A 253 -9.30 26.75 23.73
N ALA A 254 -9.00 27.57 22.74
CA ALA A 254 -8.83 29.02 22.84
C ALA A 254 -10.13 29.73 23.24
N ALA A 255 -11.27 29.26 22.72
CA ALA A 255 -12.59 29.83 23.10
C ALA A 255 -12.87 29.71 24.60
N ARG A 256 -12.47 28.62 25.25
CA ARG A 256 -12.62 28.42 26.71
C ARG A 256 -11.59 29.19 27.54
N GLN A 257 -10.39 29.37 27.03
CA GLN A 257 -9.35 30.15 27.70
C GLN A 257 -9.61 31.65 27.66
N ARG A 258 -10.59 32.13 26.89
CA ARG A 258 -10.88 33.58 26.77
C ARG A 258 -11.07 34.24 28.15
N ARG A 259 -11.72 33.56 29.09
CA ARG A 259 -11.96 34.11 30.45
C ARG A 259 -10.65 34.16 31.24
N GLU A 260 -9.83 33.13 31.22
CA GLU A 260 -8.50 33.09 31.85
C GLU A 260 -7.55 34.11 31.24
N LEU A 261 -7.53 34.16 29.87
CA LEU A 261 -6.73 35.15 29.14
C LEU A 261 -7.21 36.58 29.35
N ALA A 262 -8.51 36.77 29.51
CA ALA A 262 -9.09 38.09 29.89
C ALA A 262 -8.69 38.51 31.31
N LEU A 263 -8.62 37.58 32.25
CA LEU A 263 -8.11 37.86 33.61
C LEU A 263 -6.60 38.19 33.58
N VAL A 264 -5.81 37.53 32.76
CA VAL A 264 -4.38 37.81 32.58
C VAL A 264 -4.22 39.20 31.90
N ALA A 265 -5.09 39.54 30.91
CA ALA A 265 -5.09 40.87 30.30
C ALA A 265 -5.53 41.96 31.27
N ALA A 266 -6.56 41.67 32.12
CA ALA A 266 -7.00 42.55 33.17
C ALA A 266 -5.94 42.83 34.26
N ALA A 267 -5.04 41.85 34.48
CA ALA A 267 -3.86 41.95 35.31
C ALA A 267 -2.69 42.74 34.65
N GLY A 268 -2.92 43.39 33.51
CA GLY A 268 -1.96 44.25 32.83
C GLY A 268 -1.10 43.57 31.77
N ALA A 269 -1.41 42.32 31.38
CA ALA A 269 -0.65 41.65 30.32
C ALA A 269 -0.99 42.27 28.93
N THR A 270 0.05 42.53 28.12
CA THR A 270 -0.07 43.00 26.75
C THR A 270 -0.64 41.90 25.84
N ALA A 271 -1.29 42.26 24.74
CA ALA A 271 -1.77 41.29 23.74
C ALA A 271 -0.66 40.40 23.20
N ALA A 272 0.59 40.88 23.16
CA ALA A 272 1.76 40.10 22.77
C ALA A 272 2.09 38.99 23.82
N GLN A 273 1.95 39.30 25.11
CA GLN A 273 2.20 38.37 26.19
C GLN A 273 1.11 37.28 26.23
N VAL A 274 -0.17 37.65 26.05
CA VAL A 274 -1.27 36.68 25.95
C VAL A 274 -1.05 35.71 24.78
N ARG A 275 -0.63 36.24 23.63
CA ARG A 275 -0.31 35.40 22.46
C ARG A 275 0.84 34.45 22.75
N LYS A 276 1.92 34.90 23.43
CA LYS A 276 3.03 34.03 23.83
C LYS A 276 2.57 32.86 24.71
N VAL A 277 1.64 33.10 25.62
CA VAL A 277 1.07 32.03 26.47
C VAL A 277 0.33 30.97 25.65
N VAL A 278 -0.46 31.40 24.64
CA VAL A 278 -1.19 30.45 23.75
C VAL A 278 -0.21 29.66 22.88
N VAL A 279 0.79 30.33 22.31
CA VAL A 279 1.82 29.67 21.48
C VAL A 279 2.69 28.73 22.34
N ALA A 280 3.09 29.15 23.54
CA ALA A 280 3.80 28.31 24.49
C ALA A 280 3.03 27.02 24.84
N GLY A 281 1.67 27.11 24.87
CA GLY A 281 0.80 25.95 25.03
C GLY A 281 0.92 24.96 23.88
N GLY A 282 0.87 25.45 22.67
CA GLY A 282 1.07 24.65 21.45
C GLY A 282 2.47 24.00 21.41
N MET A 283 3.50 24.77 21.72
CA MET A 283 4.87 24.25 21.78
C MET A 283 5.04 23.16 22.84
N LEU A 284 4.58 23.40 24.06
CA LEU A 284 4.74 22.44 25.16
C LEU A 284 4.00 21.13 24.90
N LEU A 285 2.71 21.23 24.56
CA LEU A 285 1.89 20.04 24.29
C LEU A 285 2.32 19.34 23.01
N GLY A 286 2.71 20.12 21.99
CA GLY A 286 3.24 19.60 20.73
C GLY A 286 4.57 18.86 20.91
N ALA A 287 5.51 19.41 21.66
CA ALA A 287 6.79 18.76 21.96
C ALA A 287 6.60 17.44 22.73
N ILE A 288 5.77 17.45 23.79
CA ILE A 288 5.47 16.24 24.55
C ILE A 288 4.84 15.17 23.67
N SER A 289 3.85 15.54 22.86
CA SER A 289 3.14 14.60 21.98
C SER A 289 4.03 14.08 20.86
N ALA A 290 4.82 14.92 20.23
CA ALA A 290 5.74 14.52 19.16
C ALA A 290 6.81 13.56 19.71
N THR A 291 7.44 13.91 20.82
CA THR A 291 8.47 13.05 21.45
C THR A 291 7.87 11.71 21.89
N ALA A 292 6.74 11.74 22.61
CA ALA A 292 6.09 10.50 23.06
C ALA A 292 5.59 9.65 21.87
N GLY A 293 5.05 10.29 20.83
CA GLY A 293 4.58 9.63 19.62
C GLY A 293 5.71 8.94 18.87
N VAL A 294 6.83 9.64 18.68
CA VAL A 294 8.02 9.08 18.02
C VAL A 294 8.62 7.94 18.83
N LEU A 295 8.85 8.14 20.14
CA LEU A 295 9.46 7.10 20.98
C LEU A 295 8.59 5.84 21.06
N LEU A 296 7.27 6.02 21.27
CA LEU A 296 6.38 4.88 21.32
C LEU A 296 6.18 4.24 19.94
N GLY A 297 6.19 5.04 18.85
CA GLY A 297 6.14 4.54 17.48
C GLY A 297 7.34 3.68 17.15
N LEU A 298 8.55 4.13 17.49
CA LEU A 298 9.79 3.36 17.31
C LEU A 298 9.79 2.10 18.20
N ALA A 299 9.34 2.20 19.45
CA ALA A 299 9.22 1.05 20.32
C ALA A 299 8.23 0.01 19.77
N THR A 300 7.09 0.46 19.26
CA THR A 300 6.11 -0.43 18.63
C THR A 300 6.69 -1.09 17.37
N PHE A 301 7.40 -0.34 16.54
CA PHE A 301 8.07 -0.87 15.36
C PHE A 301 9.12 -1.94 15.76
N ALA A 302 9.94 -1.68 16.76
CA ALA A 302 10.94 -2.63 17.26
C ALA A 302 10.29 -3.91 17.81
N LEU A 303 9.21 -3.78 18.59
CA LEU A 303 8.46 -4.92 19.12
C LEU A 303 7.69 -5.70 18.05
N ALA A 304 7.21 -5.01 17.01
CA ALA A 304 6.51 -5.62 15.90
C ALA A 304 7.47 -6.19 14.83
N GLY A 305 8.78 -6.05 15.00
CA GLY A 305 9.80 -6.50 14.02
C GLY A 305 9.54 -7.90 13.48
N PRO A 306 9.37 -8.95 14.31
CA PRO A 306 9.11 -10.30 13.81
C PRO A 306 7.80 -10.44 13.00
N LEU A 307 6.78 -9.66 13.35
CA LEU A 307 5.53 -9.62 12.58
C LEU A 307 5.73 -8.89 11.25
N ILE A 308 6.49 -7.82 11.26
CA ILE A 308 6.82 -7.04 10.07
C ILE A 308 7.66 -7.89 9.10
N GLU A 309 8.65 -8.63 9.58
CA GLU A 309 9.43 -9.59 8.77
C GLU A 309 8.52 -10.61 8.06
N ARG A 310 7.58 -11.21 8.80
CA ARG A 310 6.62 -12.18 8.22
C ARG A 310 5.71 -11.56 7.15
N ILE A 311 5.27 -10.32 7.36
CA ILE A 311 4.39 -9.61 6.42
C ILE A 311 5.20 -9.13 5.20
N ALA A 312 6.43 -8.69 5.43
CA ALA A 312 7.34 -8.23 4.39
C ALA A 312 7.92 -9.38 3.56
N ASP A 313 7.88 -10.60 4.09
CA ASP A 313 8.51 -11.79 3.52
C ASP A 313 10.01 -11.59 3.23
N HIS A 314 10.68 -10.77 4.05
CA HIS A 314 12.13 -10.60 4.00
C HIS A 314 12.69 -10.22 5.38
N PRO A 315 13.95 -10.60 5.68
CA PRO A 315 14.58 -10.27 6.95
C PRO A 315 14.83 -8.76 7.07
N LEU A 316 14.56 -8.22 8.24
CA LEU A 316 14.92 -6.85 8.59
C LEU A 316 16.40 -6.81 9.07
N THR A 317 17.33 -7.02 8.16
CA THR A 317 18.78 -7.09 8.46
C THR A 317 19.37 -5.73 8.78
N GLU A 318 18.93 -4.72 8.09
CA GLU A 318 19.25 -3.34 8.40
C GLU A 318 17.93 -2.62 8.68
N VAL A 319 17.58 -2.52 9.96
CA VAL A 319 16.49 -1.63 10.37
C VAL A 319 16.87 -0.21 9.93
N SER A 320 16.58 0.12 8.68
CA SER A 320 16.76 1.46 8.20
C SER A 320 15.66 2.32 8.83
N ILE A 321 15.92 2.77 10.06
CA ILE A 321 15.14 3.87 10.61
C ILE A 321 15.61 5.11 9.85
N PRO A 322 14.79 5.68 8.95
CA PRO A 322 15.17 6.88 8.24
C PRO A 322 15.16 8.04 9.25
N ALA A 323 16.23 8.14 10.06
CA ALA A 323 16.33 9.08 11.17
C ALA A 323 15.99 10.51 10.73
N GLY A 324 16.40 10.89 9.51
CA GLY A 324 16.05 12.18 8.91
C GLY A 324 14.55 12.33 8.65
N ARG A 325 13.87 11.29 8.16
CA ARG A 325 12.42 11.30 7.90
C ARG A 325 11.62 11.30 9.20
N VAL A 326 12.04 10.52 10.19
CA VAL A 326 11.42 10.48 11.52
C VAL A 326 11.61 11.79 12.27
N ALA A 327 12.82 12.36 12.26
CA ALA A 327 13.08 13.69 12.81
C ALA A 327 12.28 14.77 12.08
N GLY A 328 12.22 14.70 10.75
CA GLY A 328 11.38 15.55 9.92
C GLY A 328 9.90 15.47 10.31
N ALA A 329 9.35 14.28 10.51
CA ALA A 329 7.97 14.08 10.96
C ALA A 329 7.73 14.69 12.35
N ALA A 330 8.69 14.55 13.29
CA ALA A 330 8.61 15.15 14.61
C ALA A 330 8.62 16.68 14.54
N VAL A 331 9.52 17.26 13.72
CA VAL A 331 9.60 18.70 13.49
C VAL A 331 8.33 19.21 12.83
N VAL A 332 7.83 18.54 11.80
CA VAL A 332 6.57 18.88 11.15
C VAL A 332 5.41 18.84 12.16
N THR A 333 5.29 17.80 12.97
CA THR A 333 4.25 17.72 14.01
C THR A 333 4.34 18.89 14.98
N LEU A 334 5.55 19.25 15.42
CA LEU A 334 5.77 20.39 16.31
C LEU A 334 5.38 21.72 15.63
N LEU A 335 5.83 21.93 14.39
CA LEU A 335 5.48 23.11 13.59
C LEU A 335 3.98 23.25 13.39
N LEU A 336 3.30 22.12 13.09
CA LEU A 336 1.84 22.08 12.91
C LEU A 336 1.11 22.40 14.21
N ALA A 337 1.58 21.89 15.36
CA ALA A 337 1.05 22.23 16.68
C ALA A 337 1.20 23.72 16.98
N VAL A 338 2.34 24.32 16.64
CA VAL A 338 2.60 25.76 16.79
C VAL A 338 1.68 26.56 15.86
N LEU A 339 1.60 26.18 14.58
CA LEU A 339 0.75 26.84 13.59
C LEU A 339 -0.72 26.81 13.99
N ALA A 340 -1.21 25.67 14.44
CA ALA A 340 -2.57 25.49 14.95
C ALA A 340 -2.86 26.34 16.20
N ALA A 341 -1.85 26.61 17.03
CA ALA A 341 -1.98 27.55 18.15
C ALA A 341 -1.91 29.02 17.72
N VAL A 342 -1.12 29.34 16.69
CA VAL A 342 -0.93 30.73 16.18
C VAL A 342 -2.18 31.25 15.47
N LEU A 343 -2.89 30.41 14.71
CA LEU A 343 -4.10 30.81 13.95
C LEU A 343 -5.19 31.41 14.87
N PRO A 344 -5.63 30.73 15.95
CA PRO A 344 -6.58 31.33 16.87
C PRO A 344 -6.01 32.54 17.64
N ALA A 345 -4.68 32.52 17.93
CA ALA A 345 -4.02 33.64 18.59
C ALA A 345 -3.98 34.92 17.74
N ARG A 346 -3.93 34.78 16.40
CA ARG A 346 -4.03 35.92 15.46
C ARG A 346 -5.45 36.47 15.39
N ALA A 347 -6.48 35.63 15.47
CA ALA A 347 -7.87 36.05 15.49
C ALA A 347 -8.22 36.92 16.71
N LEU A 348 -7.39 36.95 17.75
CA LEU A 348 -7.54 37.84 18.90
C LEU A 348 -7.02 39.27 18.68
N ARG A 349 -6.31 39.52 17.54
CA ARG A 349 -5.66 40.80 17.24
C ARG A 349 -6.61 41.96 16.90
N GLY A 350 -7.81 41.71 16.44
CA GLY A 350 -8.64 42.75 15.77
C GLY A 350 -9.93 43.16 16.45
N ARG A 351 -10.20 42.71 17.68
CA ARG A 351 -11.49 43.03 18.34
C ARG A 351 -11.27 43.81 19.63
N PRO A 352 -11.60 45.11 19.65
CA PRO A 352 -11.69 45.83 20.90
C PRO A 352 -12.77 45.18 21.78
N LEU A 353 -12.52 45.07 23.09
CA LEU A 353 -13.42 44.50 24.08
C LEU A 353 -14.86 45.06 24.02
N ARG A 354 -15.03 46.24 23.47
CA ARG A 354 -16.32 46.92 23.25
C ARG A 354 -17.21 46.27 22.17
N GLY A 355 -16.64 45.52 21.17
CA GLY A 355 -17.40 44.86 20.13
C GLY A 355 -18.02 43.51 20.55
N ALA A 356 -17.71 43.01 21.78
CA ALA A 356 -18.27 41.76 22.27
C ALA A 356 -19.80 41.87 22.62
N LEU A 357 -20.33 43.05 22.70
CA LEU A 357 -21.75 43.34 22.99
C LEU A 357 -22.63 43.58 21.74
N GLY A 358 -22.00 43.80 20.54
CA GLY A 358 -22.71 44.10 19.29
C GLY A 358 -22.61 43.05 18.17
N GLY A 359 -22.15 41.85 18.46
CA GLY A 359 -21.49 40.88 17.58
C GLY A 359 -22.30 40.05 16.58
N GLN A 360 -23.48 40.45 16.06
CA GLN A 360 -24.20 39.60 15.11
C GLN A 360 -24.02 39.96 13.62
N ARG A 361 -23.68 41.23 13.30
CA ARG A 361 -23.59 41.67 11.91
C ARG A 361 -22.29 41.32 11.16
N ASP A 362 -21.18 41.17 11.88
CA ASP A 362 -19.85 40.86 11.27
C ASP A 362 -19.66 39.37 10.92
N GLN A 363 -20.37 38.47 11.60
CA GLN A 363 -20.24 37.05 11.35
C GLN A 363 -20.82 36.59 10.00
N SER A 364 -21.83 37.26 9.47
CA SER A 364 -22.44 36.90 8.19
C SER A 364 -21.52 37.20 6.99
N ARG A 365 -20.76 38.30 7.05
CA ARG A 365 -19.78 38.64 6.01
C ARG A 365 -18.57 37.70 5.98
N LEU A 366 -18.07 37.32 7.16
CA LEU A 366 -16.95 36.37 7.27
C LEU A 366 -17.34 34.99 6.74
N ASP A 367 -18.58 34.54 6.99
CA ASP A 367 -19.07 33.26 6.46
C ASP A 367 -19.20 33.29 4.92
N GLN A 368 -19.63 34.40 4.36
CA GLN A 368 -19.73 34.58 2.90
C GLN A 368 -18.34 34.61 2.25
N VAL A 369 -17.40 35.36 2.82
CA VAL A 369 -16.02 35.38 2.34
C VAL A 369 -15.39 33.99 2.41
N ALA A 370 -15.58 33.27 3.52
CA ALA A 370 -15.09 31.91 3.66
C ALA A 370 -15.71 30.94 2.64
N LEU A 371 -17.02 31.09 2.36
CA LEU A 371 -17.70 30.28 1.35
C LEU A 371 -17.16 30.57 -0.06
N VAL A 372 -17.09 31.86 -0.44
CA VAL A 372 -16.57 32.24 -1.77
C VAL A 372 -15.11 31.78 -1.96
N ALA A 373 -14.26 32.04 -0.95
CA ALA A 373 -12.87 31.58 -0.98
C ALA A 373 -12.76 30.04 -1.01
N GLY A 374 -13.63 29.34 -0.25
CA GLY A 374 -13.69 27.88 -0.24
C GLY A 374 -14.11 27.30 -1.59
N VAL A 375 -15.17 27.85 -2.20
CA VAL A 375 -15.63 27.41 -3.54
C VAL A 375 -14.58 27.72 -4.60
N GLY A 376 -13.95 28.90 -4.55
CA GLY A 376 -12.85 29.26 -5.45
C GLY A 376 -11.67 28.29 -5.31
N LEU A 377 -11.32 27.95 -4.08
CA LEU A 377 -10.23 27.00 -3.81
C LEU A 377 -10.58 25.58 -4.27
N ILE A 378 -11.82 25.13 -4.13
CA ILE A 378 -12.28 23.84 -4.68
C ILE A 378 -12.19 23.86 -6.21
N ALA A 379 -12.61 24.93 -6.87
CA ALA A 379 -12.54 25.06 -8.33
C ALA A 379 -11.08 24.97 -8.83
N VAL A 380 -10.18 25.75 -8.22
CA VAL A 380 -8.74 25.73 -8.55
C VAL A 380 -8.15 24.33 -8.27
N ALA A 381 -8.49 23.74 -7.13
CA ALA A 381 -8.07 22.38 -6.78
C ALA A 381 -8.55 21.35 -7.79
N THR A 382 -9.79 21.42 -8.22
CA THR A 382 -10.37 20.51 -9.23
C THR A 382 -9.64 20.63 -10.57
N VAL A 383 -9.40 21.87 -11.03
CA VAL A 383 -8.61 22.11 -12.26
C VAL A 383 -7.20 21.54 -12.13
N ALA A 384 -6.52 21.80 -11.00
CA ALA A 384 -5.18 21.28 -10.74
C ALA A 384 -5.15 19.75 -10.70
N LEU A 385 -6.13 19.10 -10.05
CA LEU A 385 -6.24 17.65 -9.98
C LEU A 385 -6.54 17.03 -11.33
N LEU A 386 -7.46 17.60 -12.12
CA LEU A 386 -7.76 17.11 -13.48
C LEU A 386 -6.56 17.30 -14.43
N GLY A 387 -5.86 18.44 -14.32
CA GLY A 387 -4.66 18.70 -15.12
C GLY A 387 -3.45 17.85 -14.75
N SER A 388 -3.38 17.36 -13.49
CA SER A 388 -2.33 16.44 -13.04
C SER A 388 -2.71 14.97 -13.12
N ALA A 389 -3.96 14.65 -13.49
CA ALA A 389 -4.47 13.28 -13.62
C ALA A 389 -4.03 12.64 -14.97
N ASN A 390 -2.73 12.74 -15.27
CA ASN A 390 -2.08 12.13 -16.44
C ASN A 390 -0.64 11.77 -16.08
N PRO A 391 0.02 10.87 -16.83
CA PRO A 391 1.37 10.37 -16.55
C PRO A 391 2.46 11.45 -16.55
N GLU A 392 2.23 12.54 -17.27
CA GLU A 392 3.16 13.68 -17.38
C GLU A 392 2.94 14.70 -16.26
N GLY A 393 1.89 14.51 -15.45
CA GLY A 393 1.51 15.40 -14.36
C GLY A 393 2.62 15.56 -13.31
N GLN A 394 2.63 16.71 -12.65
CA GLN A 394 3.59 16.98 -11.60
C GLN A 394 3.07 16.51 -10.24
N PRO A 395 3.81 15.67 -9.50
CA PRO A 395 3.41 15.18 -8.18
C PRO A 395 3.11 16.30 -7.17
N ALA A 396 3.85 17.40 -7.26
CA ALA A 396 3.65 18.56 -6.41
C ALA A 396 2.30 19.25 -6.67
N VAL A 397 1.85 19.29 -7.93
CA VAL A 397 0.54 19.85 -8.31
C VAL A 397 -0.59 18.96 -7.81
N LEU A 398 -0.44 17.64 -7.93
CA LEU A 398 -1.38 16.66 -7.38
C LEU A 398 -1.53 16.81 -5.86
N ALA A 399 -0.41 16.91 -5.14
CA ALA A 399 -0.40 17.10 -3.70
C ALA A 399 -0.99 18.46 -3.28
N ALA A 400 -0.60 19.55 -3.94
CA ALA A 400 -1.12 20.89 -3.68
C ALA A 400 -2.62 21.00 -3.98
N GLY A 401 -3.07 20.39 -5.08
CA GLY A 401 -4.49 20.28 -5.45
C GLY A 401 -5.30 19.54 -4.39
N GLY A 402 -4.77 18.42 -3.90
CA GLY A 402 -5.40 17.65 -2.82
C GLY A 402 -5.53 18.43 -1.51
N VAL A 403 -4.47 19.12 -1.11
CA VAL A 403 -4.49 20.00 0.08
C VAL A 403 -5.49 21.15 -0.12
N ALA A 404 -5.49 21.78 -1.29
CA ALA A 404 -6.39 22.87 -1.63
C ALA A 404 -7.86 22.41 -1.62
N LEU A 405 -8.16 21.23 -2.16
CA LEU A 405 -9.49 20.62 -2.12
C LEU A 405 -10.01 20.48 -0.68
N LEU A 406 -9.20 19.85 0.18
CA LEU A 406 -9.56 19.67 1.59
C LEU A 406 -9.78 21.00 2.31
N LEU A 407 -8.86 21.94 2.15
CA LEU A 407 -8.99 23.27 2.76
C LEU A 407 -10.23 24.01 2.24
N GLY A 408 -10.51 23.92 0.94
CA GLY A 408 -11.68 24.50 0.31
C GLY A 408 -12.98 23.93 0.90
N VAL A 409 -13.11 22.60 1.01
CA VAL A 409 -14.29 21.95 1.59
C VAL A 409 -14.42 22.30 3.08
N VAL A 410 -13.31 22.35 3.83
CA VAL A 410 -13.31 22.79 5.23
C VAL A 410 -13.79 24.24 5.36
N MET A 411 -13.37 25.15 4.48
CA MET A 411 -13.83 26.54 4.49
C MET A 411 -15.34 26.66 4.18
N CYS A 412 -15.89 25.72 3.42
CA CYS A 412 -17.33 25.66 3.12
C CYS A 412 -18.17 25.07 4.27
N THR A 413 -17.58 24.35 5.24
CA THR A 413 -18.34 23.64 6.30
C THR A 413 -19.26 24.55 7.13
N PRO A 414 -18.91 25.80 7.52
CA PRO A 414 -19.83 26.67 8.27
C PRO A 414 -21.08 27.03 7.48
N ALA A 415 -20.93 27.24 6.16
CA ALA A 415 -22.05 27.53 5.26
C ALA A 415 -22.92 26.27 5.06
N LEU A 416 -22.34 25.10 4.91
CA LEU A 416 -23.05 23.81 4.81
C LEU A 416 -23.88 23.52 6.07
N VAL A 417 -23.33 23.80 7.28
CA VAL A 417 -24.10 23.70 8.52
C VAL A 417 -25.28 24.67 8.53
N ARG A 418 -25.14 25.86 7.96
CA ARG A 418 -26.24 26.83 7.84
C ARG A 418 -27.32 26.38 6.86
N VAL A 419 -26.90 25.85 5.70
CA VAL A 419 -27.81 25.34 4.65
C VAL A 419 -28.59 24.10 5.14
N SER A 420 -28.08 23.34 6.11
CA SER A 420 -28.79 22.20 6.70
C SER A 420 -29.95 22.62 7.63
N ALA A 421 -30.11 23.92 7.96
CA ALA A 421 -31.15 24.40 8.87
C ALA A 421 -32.60 23.99 8.48
N PRO A 422 -33.01 24.00 7.19
CA PRO A 422 -34.37 23.59 6.78
C PRO A 422 -34.69 22.13 7.12
N LEU A 423 -33.66 21.24 7.12
CA LEU A 423 -33.84 19.83 7.51
C LEU A 423 -34.42 19.67 8.91
N ALA A 424 -34.21 20.66 9.78
CA ALA A 424 -34.81 20.66 11.12
C ALA A 424 -36.34 20.56 11.10
N ARG A 425 -37.02 20.90 10.00
CA ARG A 425 -38.48 20.82 9.89
C ARG A 425 -39.01 19.40 9.80
N VAL A 426 -38.22 18.52 9.19
CA VAL A 426 -38.57 17.11 8.91
C VAL A 426 -38.08 16.16 10.01
N LEU A 427 -37.11 16.58 10.82
CA LEU A 427 -36.47 15.72 11.81
C LEU A 427 -37.31 15.55 13.10
N PRO A 428 -37.21 14.38 13.78
CA PRO A 428 -37.84 14.18 15.09
C PRO A 428 -37.26 15.11 16.14
N MET A 429 -38.04 15.38 17.21
CA MET A 429 -37.75 16.41 18.21
C MET A 429 -36.29 16.43 18.73
N PRO A 430 -35.64 15.31 19.12
CA PRO A 430 -34.27 15.36 19.60
C PRO A 430 -33.26 15.77 18.53
N ALA A 431 -33.43 15.30 17.29
CA ALA A 431 -32.57 15.63 16.15
C ALA A 431 -32.79 17.08 15.68
N ARG A 432 -34.05 17.57 15.73
CA ARG A 432 -34.41 18.97 15.46
C ARG A 432 -33.69 19.91 16.40
N LEU A 433 -33.70 19.62 17.71
CA LEU A 433 -33.01 20.44 18.71
C LEU A 433 -31.49 20.39 18.51
N ALA A 434 -30.93 19.20 18.27
CA ALA A 434 -29.50 19.03 17.99
C ALA A 434 -29.04 19.82 16.76
N LEU A 435 -29.82 19.79 15.66
CA LEU A 435 -29.51 20.54 14.44
C LEU A 435 -29.63 22.06 14.64
N ARG A 436 -30.69 22.55 15.30
CA ARG A 436 -30.80 23.96 15.66
C ARG A 436 -29.65 24.46 16.53
N HIS A 437 -29.20 23.64 17.49
CA HIS A 437 -28.02 23.92 18.30
C HIS A 437 -26.74 23.96 17.44
N ALA A 438 -26.57 23.01 16.53
CA ALA A 438 -25.44 22.96 15.60
C ALA A 438 -25.37 24.22 14.71
N VAL A 439 -26.51 24.65 14.17
CA VAL A 439 -26.63 25.90 13.36
C VAL A 439 -26.34 27.13 14.18
N ARG A 440 -26.81 27.20 15.42
CA ARG A 440 -26.55 28.32 16.33
C ARG A 440 -25.08 28.48 16.67
N HIS A 441 -24.37 27.33 16.81
CA HIS A 441 -22.95 27.27 17.12
C HIS A 441 -22.10 26.78 15.92
N ARG A 442 -22.47 27.20 14.69
CA ARG A 442 -21.96 26.68 13.43
C ARG A 442 -20.44 26.65 13.30
N LEU A 443 -19.70 27.64 13.79
CA LEU A 443 -18.24 27.67 13.71
C LEU A 443 -17.60 26.54 14.51
N ARG A 444 -18.15 26.16 15.65
CA ARG A 444 -17.65 25.05 16.49
C ARG A 444 -18.03 23.71 15.87
N THR A 445 -19.28 23.59 15.41
CA THR A 445 -19.76 22.41 14.72
C THR A 445 -18.96 22.16 13.45
N ALA A 446 -18.68 23.20 12.66
CA ALA A 446 -17.86 23.14 11.47
C ALA A 446 -16.42 22.68 11.78
N ALA A 447 -15.81 23.17 12.87
CA ALA A 447 -14.47 22.72 13.28
C ALA A 447 -14.42 21.21 13.63
N ALA A 448 -15.45 20.72 14.34
CA ALA A 448 -15.55 19.29 14.66
C ALA A 448 -15.82 18.44 13.39
N MET A 449 -16.69 18.93 12.50
CA MET A 449 -16.94 18.30 11.20
C MET A 449 -15.68 18.27 10.33
N ALA A 450 -14.90 19.36 10.28
CA ALA A 450 -13.67 19.45 9.52
C ALA A 450 -12.62 18.40 9.96
N ALA A 451 -12.52 18.15 11.27
CA ALA A 451 -11.64 17.13 11.80
C ALA A 451 -12.02 15.72 11.30
N VAL A 452 -13.33 15.41 11.34
CA VAL A 452 -13.84 14.12 10.84
C VAL A 452 -13.70 14.01 9.32
N LEU A 453 -14.06 15.08 8.59
CA LEU A 453 -13.92 15.17 7.13
C LEU A 453 -12.49 14.87 6.70
N ALA A 454 -11.52 15.54 7.30
CA ALA A 454 -10.10 15.35 6.96
C ALA A 454 -9.65 13.90 7.20
N ALA A 455 -9.99 13.33 8.35
CA ALA A 455 -9.64 11.96 8.68
C ALA A 455 -10.28 10.95 7.73
N VAL A 456 -11.57 11.10 7.42
CA VAL A 456 -12.30 10.21 6.50
C VAL A 456 -11.80 10.37 5.07
N ALA A 457 -11.59 11.61 4.59
CA ALA A 457 -11.10 11.85 3.24
C ALA A 457 -9.76 11.14 2.97
N GLY A 458 -8.84 11.22 3.95
CA GLY A 458 -7.56 10.52 3.85
C GLY A 458 -7.68 9.01 3.89
N SER A 459 -8.52 8.51 4.77
CA SER A 459 -8.74 7.06 4.87
C SER A 459 -9.40 6.50 3.61
N VAL A 460 -10.37 7.23 3.02
CA VAL A 460 -11.03 6.84 1.77
C VAL A 460 -10.06 6.92 0.59
N ALA A 461 -9.31 8.03 0.47
CA ALA A 461 -8.32 8.18 -0.60
C ALA A 461 -7.26 7.07 -0.55
N LEU A 462 -6.77 6.75 0.66
CA LEU A 462 -5.77 5.70 0.85
C LEU A 462 -6.33 4.30 0.59
N ALA A 463 -7.57 4.02 1.02
CA ALA A 463 -8.20 2.73 0.77
C ALA A 463 -8.44 2.51 -0.73
N LEU A 464 -8.92 3.52 -1.46
CA LEU A 464 -9.16 3.44 -2.90
C LEU A 464 -7.86 3.38 -3.70
N ALA A 465 -6.86 4.21 -3.35
CA ALA A 465 -5.53 4.15 -3.98
C ALA A 465 -4.85 2.80 -3.73
N GLY A 466 -5.05 2.24 -2.54
CA GLY A 466 -4.57 0.92 -2.18
C GLY A 466 -5.26 -0.20 -2.96
N GLY A 467 -6.59 -0.14 -3.05
CA GLY A 467 -7.36 -1.07 -3.87
C GLY A 467 -6.95 -1.03 -5.34
N ALA A 468 -6.77 0.17 -5.90
CA ALA A 468 -6.31 0.36 -7.28
C ALA A 468 -4.92 -0.26 -7.51
N ARG A 469 -3.99 -0.13 -6.56
CA ARG A 469 -2.67 -0.77 -6.62
C ARG A 469 -2.74 -2.28 -6.52
N GLY A 470 -3.59 -2.81 -5.66
CA GLY A 470 -3.78 -4.26 -5.50
C GLY A 470 -4.25 -4.95 -6.79
N VAL A 471 -4.92 -4.20 -7.68
CA VAL A 471 -5.36 -4.69 -9.01
C VAL A 471 -4.39 -4.31 -10.12
N ALA A 472 -3.66 -3.20 -9.96
CA ALA A 472 -2.79 -2.64 -10.98
C ALA A 472 -1.38 -3.24 -11.02
N THR A 473 -0.98 -3.97 -9.99
CA THR A 473 0.14 -4.88 -10.14
C THR A 473 -0.37 -6.17 -10.80
N PRO A 474 -0.52 -6.19 -12.13
CA PRO A 474 -0.61 -7.45 -12.86
C PRO A 474 0.81 -8.02 -12.90
N THR A 475 1.57 -7.81 -11.82
CA THR A 475 2.87 -8.41 -11.67
C THR A 475 2.65 -9.89 -11.67
N ARG A 476 2.50 -10.39 -12.92
CA ARG A 476 2.87 -11.76 -13.24
C ARG A 476 2.14 -12.81 -12.40
N VAL A 477 0.84 -12.61 -12.17
CA VAL A 477 0.02 -13.79 -11.90
C VAL A 477 0.10 -14.60 -13.19
N GLU A 478 0.87 -15.66 -13.16
CA GLU A 478 1.20 -16.44 -14.36
C GLU A 478 -0.06 -17.05 -14.97
N ALA A 479 -0.96 -17.54 -14.11
CA ALA A 479 -2.23 -18.16 -14.46
C ALA A 479 -3.24 -17.95 -13.32
N ARG A 480 -4.45 -18.44 -13.46
CA ARG A 480 -5.46 -18.39 -12.40
C ARG A 480 -4.97 -19.13 -11.15
N PRO A 481 -5.26 -18.60 -9.94
CA PRO A 481 -4.82 -19.22 -8.69
C PRO A 481 -5.20 -20.70 -8.62
N GLY A 482 -4.22 -21.54 -8.30
CA GLY A 482 -4.36 -22.99 -8.23
C GLY A 482 -4.08 -23.74 -9.54
N GLN A 483 -4.05 -23.08 -10.71
CA GLN A 483 -3.70 -23.73 -11.97
C GLN A 483 -2.22 -24.16 -11.95
N VAL A 484 -1.95 -25.31 -12.54
CA VAL A 484 -0.58 -25.84 -12.66
C VAL A 484 -0.16 -25.80 -14.12
N LEU A 485 0.95 -25.09 -14.39
CA LEU A 485 1.49 -24.92 -15.72
C LEU A 485 2.60 -25.93 -15.95
N VAL A 486 2.48 -26.70 -17.01
CA VAL A 486 3.49 -27.67 -17.46
C VAL A 486 4.04 -27.16 -18.81
N PRO A 487 5.29 -26.69 -18.88
CA PRO A 487 5.91 -26.29 -20.14
C PRO A 487 5.85 -27.38 -21.21
N ALA A 488 5.78 -27.01 -22.48
CA ALA A 488 5.67 -27.97 -23.59
C ALA A 488 6.76 -29.03 -23.56
N GLU A 489 7.99 -28.63 -23.30
CA GLU A 489 9.16 -29.54 -23.21
C GLU A 489 9.00 -30.62 -22.13
N LEU A 490 8.38 -30.30 -21.00
CA LEU A 490 8.09 -31.26 -19.94
C LEU A 490 6.84 -32.10 -20.28
N ALA A 491 5.89 -31.52 -20.96
CA ALA A 491 4.71 -32.22 -21.41
C ALA A 491 5.07 -33.29 -22.47
N ASP A 492 5.97 -32.96 -23.40
CA ASP A 492 6.49 -33.88 -24.41
C ASP A 492 7.31 -35.01 -23.75
N LEU A 493 8.15 -34.67 -22.76
CA LEU A 493 8.89 -35.68 -21.97
C LEU A 493 7.98 -36.67 -21.27
N LEU A 494 6.88 -36.18 -20.67
CA LEU A 494 5.92 -37.01 -19.94
C LEU A 494 5.05 -37.83 -20.88
N GLY A 495 4.75 -37.32 -22.04
CA GLY A 495 3.77 -37.87 -22.95
C GLY A 495 2.34 -37.90 -22.34
N PRO A 496 1.35 -38.37 -23.05
CA PRO A 496 -0.05 -38.38 -22.57
C PRO A 496 -0.24 -39.19 -21.27
N THR A 497 0.43 -40.31 -21.16
CA THR A 497 0.35 -41.22 -19.99
C THR A 497 1.04 -40.58 -18.75
N GLY A 498 2.19 -39.96 -18.96
CA GLY A 498 2.90 -39.25 -17.89
C GLY A 498 2.14 -38.03 -17.39
N LEU A 499 1.54 -37.26 -18.31
CA LEU A 499 0.66 -36.13 -17.95
C LEU A 499 -0.56 -36.58 -17.13
N ALA A 500 -1.18 -37.72 -17.49
CA ALA A 500 -2.29 -38.29 -16.73
C ALA A 500 -1.83 -38.69 -15.30
N ARG A 501 -0.63 -39.29 -15.16
CA ARG A 501 -0.05 -39.62 -13.86
C ARG A 501 0.31 -38.36 -13.05
N LEU A 502 0.83 -37.31 -13.70
CA LEU A 502 1.13 -36.03 -13.05
C LEU A 502 -0.15 -35.38 -12.52
N ALA A 503 -1.22 -35.42 -13.28
CA ALA A 503 -2.50 -34.84 -12.90
C ALA A 503 -3.28 -35.64 -11.84
N ALA A 504 -3.04 -36.94 -11.73
CA ALA A 504 -3.77 -37.85 -10.84
C ALA A 504 -3.77 -37.44 -9.35
N PRO A 505 -2.66 -36.99 -8.74
CA PRO A 505 -2.65 -36.53 -7.35
C PRO A 505 -3.26 -35.15 -7.15
N LEU A 506 -3.48 -34.38 -8.24
CA LEU A 506 -4.04 -33.03 -8.20
C LEU A 506 -5.56 -33.07 -8.28
N PRO A 507 -6.28 -32.08 -7.70
CA PRO A 507 -7.75 -32.00 -7.85
C PRO A 507 -8.14 -31.49 -9.25
N ALA A 508 -7.58 -32.11 -10.30
CA ALA A 508 -7.71 -31.70 -11.67
C ALA A 508 -9.16 -31.85 -12.19
N ARG A 509 -9.72 -30.73 -12.72
CA ARG A 509 -10.99 -30.71 -13.45
C ARG A 509 -10.76 -30.95 -14.94
N ALA A 510 -9.70 -30.38 -15.47
CA ALA A 510 -9.34 -30.47 -16.87
C ALA A 510 -7.81 -30.36 -17.05
N VAL A 511 -7.30 -31.03 -18.09
CA VAL A 511 -5.93 -30.95 -18.55
C VAL A 511 -6.01 -30.44 -19.99
N VAL A 512 -5.62 -29.18 -20.21
CA VAL A 512 -5.81 -28.50 -21.49
C VAL A 512 -4.46 -28.20 -22.12
N PRO A 513 -4.12 -28.84 -23.25
CA PRO A 513 -2.95 -28.48 -24.04
C PRO A 513 -3.19 -27.12 -24.71
N LEU A 514 -2.37 -26.14 -24.38
CA LEU A 514 -2.46 -24.79 -24.94
C LEU A 514 -1.51 -24.67 -26.13
N ARG A 515 -2.09 -24.37 -27.28
CA ARG A 515 -1.34 -24.03 -28.51
C ARG A 515 -1.44 -22.53 -28.75
N THR A 516 -0.32 -21.91 -29.10
CA THR A 516 -0.27 -20.48 -29.38
C THR A 516 0.25 -20.24 -30.79
N VAL A 517 -0.10 -19.08 -31.33
CA VAL A 517 0.35 -18.62 -32.63
C VAL A 517 1.73 -17.99 -32.50
N SER A 518 2.65 -18.35 -33.39
CA SER A 518 4.03 -17.84 -33.38
C SER A 518 4.30 -16.74 -34.41
N ASN A 519 3.52 -16.69 -35.48
CA ASN A 519 3.74 -15.80 -36.62
C ASN A 519 2.87 -14.51 -36.64
N PHE A 520 1.98 -14.36 -35.64
CA PHE A 520 1.14 -13.16 -35.47
C PHE A 520 0.98 -12.79 -33.97
N TYR A 521 0.74 -11.50 -33.69
CA TYR A 521 0.38 -10.99 -32.38
C TYR A 521 -0.76 -9.97 -32.48
N PRO A 522 -1.60 -9.80 -31.43
CA PRO A 522 -2.66 -8.81 -31.45
C PRO A 522 -2.10 -7.41 -31.21
N THR A 523 -2.64 -6.41 -31.92
CA THR A 523 -2.29 -5.00 -31.73
C THR A 523 -2.88 -4.50 -30.41
N VAL A 524 -2.04 -3.92 -29.55
CA VAL A 524 -2.48 -3.23 -28.35
C VAL A 524 -2.08 -1.77 -28.45
N LEU A 525 -3.04 -0.88 -28.66
CA LEU A 525 -2.81 0.55 -28.84
C LEU A 525 -2.29 1.28 -27.59
N ARG A 526 -2.36 0.70 -26.39
CA ARG A 526 -2.04 1.36 -25.12
C ARG A 526 -0.98 0.73 -24.23
N ALA A 527 -0.47 -0.45 -24.59
CA ALA A 527 0.59 -1.10 -23.83
C ALA A 527 1.47 -1.93 -24.76
N HIS A 528 2.78 -1.81 -24.63
CA HIS A 528 3.78 -2.59 -25.38
C HIS A 528 3.81 -4.08 -24.97
N GLU A 529 2.70 -4.64 -24.52
CA GLU A 529 2.60 -6.03 -24.09
C GLU A 529 2.11 -6.89 -25.26
N GLN A 530 3.03 -7.65 -25.83
CA GLN A 530 2.72 -8.75 -26.74
C GLN A 530 1.91 -9.80 -25.98
N ARG A 531 0.76 -10.21 -26.52
CA ARG A 531 -0.08 -11.24 -25.91
C ARG A 531 -0.24 -12.40 -26.85
N ASP A 532 -0.10 -13.61 -26.30
CA ASP A 532 -0.25 -14.84 -27.04
C ASP A 532 -1.69 -14.98 -27.58
N ILE A 533 -1.80 -15.43 -28.83
CA ILE A 533 -3.05 -15.85 -29.45
C ILE A 533 -3.18 -17.35 -29.24
N ALA A 534 -4.22 -17.80 -28.54
CA ALA A 534 -4.47 -19.23 -28.40
C ALA A 534 -5.29 -19.79 -29.57
N VAL A 535 -5.08 -21.05 -29.87
CA VAL A 535 -5.93 -21.81 -30.79
C VAL A 535 -6.68 -22.89 -30.00
N GLY A 536 -8.00 -22.81 -29.98
CA GLY A 536 -8.84 -23.74 -29.24
C GLY A 536 -10.32 -23.35 -29.26
N GLY A 537 -11.08 -23.98 -28.40
CA GLY A 537 -12.54 -23.82 -28.30
C GLY A 537 -12.99 -23.32 -26.94
N ALA A 538 -14.19 -23.75 -26.54
CA ALA A 538 -14.82 -23.40 -25.26
C ALA A 538 -13.97 -23.78 -24.04
N GLU A 539 -13.12 -24.79 -24.16
CA GLU A 539 -12.20 -25.23 -23.09
C GLU A 539 -11.16 -24.18 -22.77
N VAL A 540 -10.62 -23.47 -23.77
CA VAL A 540 -9.65 -22.37 -23.55
C VAL A 540 -10.35 -21.16 -22.95
N VAL A 541 -11.57 -20.85 -23.38
CA VAL A 541 -12.38 -19.77 -22.77
C VAL A 541 -12.60 -20.08 -21.27
N ARG A 542 -12.96 -21.31 -20.94
CA ARG A 542 -13.12 -21.75 -19.53
C ARG A 542 -11.79 -21.65 -18.76
N LEU A 543 -10.70 -22.07 -19.36
CA LEU A 543 -9.38 -22.05 -18.76
C LEU A 543 -9.00 -20.64 -18.30
N VAL A 544 -9.21 -19.65 -19.16
CA VAL A 544 -8.86 -18.26 -18.88
C VAL A 544 -9.87 -17.58 -17.98
N THR A 545 -11.16 -17.76 -18.24
CA THR A 545 -12.24 -17.05 -17.53
C THR A 545 -12.66 -17.74 -16.21
N GLY A 546 -12.40 -19.04 -16.03
CA GLY A 546 -12.84 -19.83 -14.89
C GLY A 546 -14.31 -20.22 -14.90
N ARG A 547 -15.07 -19.75 -15.86
CA ARG A 547 -16.48 -20.08 -16.08
C ARG A 547 -16.69 -20.83 -17.40
N ALA A 548 -17.81 -21.48 -17.55
CA ALA A 548 -18.19 -22.05 -18.84
C ALA A 548 -18.32 -20.93 -19.88
N ALA A 549 -17.92 -21.23 -21.13
CA ALA A 549 -18.15 -20.33 -22.24
C ALA A 549 -19.65 -20.10 -22.44
N THR A 550 -20.02 -18.87 -22.73
CA THR A 550 -21.40 -18.50 -23.06
C THR A 550 -21.79 -18.95 -24.44
N THR A 551 -23.07 -19.06 -24.73
CA THR A 551 -23.57 -19.38 -26.08
C THR A 551 -23.07 -18.38 -27.15
N ALA A 552 -22.94 -17.11 -26.79
CA ALA A 552 -22.43 -16.07 -27.69
C ALA A 552 -20.93 -16.26 -27.98
N GLU A 553 -20.11 -16.62 -26.98
CA GLU A 553 -18.67 -16.89 -27.15
C GLU A 553 -18.43 -18.14 -28.00
N VAL A 554 -19.22 -19.19 -27.78
CA VAL A 554 -19.14 -20.41 -28.60
C VAL A 554 -19.56 -20.13 -30.02
N ALA A 555 -20.69 -19.42 -30.23
CA ALA A 555 -21.18 -19.07 -31.56
C ALA A 555 -20.16 -18.18 -32.33
N ALA A 556 -19.49 -17.26 -31.64
CA ALA A 556 -18.43 -16.44 -32.23
C ALA A 556 -17.27 -17.32 -32.73
N LEU A 557 -16.79 -18.26 -31.93
CA LEU A 557 -15.71 -19.19 -32.36
C LEU A 557 -16.14 -20.06 -33.52
N ASP A 558 -17.40 -20.50 -33.58
CA ASP A 558 -17.96 -21.31 -34.67
C ASP A 558 -18.12 -20.49 -35.95
N GLN A 559 -18.44 -19.21 -35.83
CA GLN A 559 -18.52 -18.27 -36.97
C GLN A 559 -17.15 -17.84 -37.49
N GLY A 560 -16.11 -18.13 -36.74
CA GLY A 560 -14.73 -17.79 -37.10
C GLY A 560 -14.24 -16.47 -36.56
N ASP A 561 -14.97 -15.89 -35.59
CA ASP A 561 -14.62 -14.69 -34.87
C ASP A 561 -13.64 -15.03 -33.72
N ALA A 562 -13.01 -14.00 -33.16
CA ALA A 562 -12.14 -14.13 -31.99
C ALA A 562 -12.92 -13.91 -30.69
N VAL A 563 -12.52 -14.63 -29.62
CA VAL A 563 -12.96 -14.31 -28.27
C VAL A 563 -11.79 -13.67 -27.52
N VAL A 564 -11.97 -12.43 -27.11
CA VAL A 564 -10.95 -11.58 -26.49
C VAL A 564 -11.18 -11.50 -24.98
N PHE A 565 -10.14 -11.69 -24.20
CA PHE A 565 -10.22 -11.67 -22.72
C PHE A 565 -9.91 -10.30 -22.10
N ASN A 566 -9.56 -9.32 -22.91
CA ASN A 566 -9.32 -7.95 -22.49
C ASN A 566 -9.92 -6.99 -23.53
N ASP A 567 -10.77 -6.09 -23.07
CA ASP A 567 -11.41 -5.06 -23.90
C ASP A 567 -10.42 -4.15 -24.63
N ALA A 568 -9.21 -3.94 -24.06
CA ALA A 568 -8.15 -3.19 -24.73
C ALA A 568 -7.63 -3.83 -26.02
N LEU A 569 -7.88 -5.12 -26.24
CA LEU A 569 -7.50 -5.84 -27.47
C LEU A 569 -8.54 -5.73 -28.57
N ALA A 570 -9.77 -5.31 -28.25
CA ALA A 570 -10.86 -5.16 -29.21
C ALA A 570 -11.23 -3.70 -29.38
N GLU A 571 -10.98 -3.15 -30.55
CA GLU A 571 -11.38 -1.80 -30.91
C GLU A 571 -12.63 -1.87 -31.79
N SER A 572 -13.73 -1.24 -31.35
CA SER A 572 -15.02 -1.25 -32.08
C SER A 572 -15.54 -2.67 -32.43
N GLY A 573 -15.29 -3.67 -31.57
CA GLY A 573 -15.71 -5.06 -31.80
C GLY A 573 -14.83 -5.83 -32.79
N GLN A 574 -13.64 -5.34 -33.09
CA GLN A 574 -12.65 -6.02 -33.93
C GLN A 574 -11.30 -6.12 -33.22
N VAL A 575 -10.56 -7.19 -33.48
CA VAL A 575 -9.18 -7.37 -33.11
C VAL A 575 -8.30 -7.39 -34.36
N THR A 576 -7.23 -6.63 -34.34
CA THR A 576 -6.25 -6.60 -35.41
C THR A 576 -5.04 -7.46 -35.04
N LEU A 577 -4.71 -8.40 -35.92
CA LEU A 577 -3.55 -9.27 -35.79
C LEU A 577 -2.45 -8.71 -36.70
N LEU A 578 -1.26 -8.50 -36.09
CA LEU A 578 -0.07 -8.07 -36.85
C LEU A 578 0.86 -9.25 -37.07
N PRO A 579 1.50 -9.38 -38.24
CA PRO A 579 2.51 -10.38 -38.48
C PRO A 579 3.71 -10.14 -37.54
N HIS A 580 4.29 -11.22 -37.05
CA HIS A 580 5.50 -11.17 -36.23
C HIS A 580 6.70 -11.02 -37.17
N GLU A 581 7.35 -9.88 -37.14
CA GLU A 581 8.66 -9.72 -37.78
C GLU A 581 9.71 -10.38 -36.86
N PRO A 582 10.43 -11.41 -37.34
CA PRO A 582 11.56 -11.94 -36.56
C PRO A 582 12.58 -10.81 -36.39
N ALA A 583 12.99 -10.56 -35.14
CA ALA A 583 14.03 -9.58 -34.86
C ALA A 583 15.26 -9.90 -35.73
N PRO A 584 15.84 -8.92 -36.44
CA PRO A 584 17.00 -9.17 -37.31
C PRO A 584 18.14 -9.67 -36.44
N SER A 585 18.47 -10.96 -36.59
CA SER A 585 19.72 -11.48 -36.05
C SER A 585 20.85 -10.84 -36.85
N SER A 586 21.58 -9.90 -36.24
CA SER A 586 22.92 -9.37 -36.61
C SER A 586 23.39 -9.51 -38.10
N ALA A 587 22.53 -9.27 -39.10
CA ALA A 587 22.90 -9.23 -40.50
C ALA A 587 22.47 -7.88 -41.06
N GLU A 588 23.38 -7.25 -41.76
CA GLU A 588 23.39 -5.97 -42.47
C GLU A 588 22.03 -5.31 -42.78
N PRO A 589 21.91 -3.98 -42.60
CA PRO A 589 20.64 -3.26 -42.70
C PRO A 589 20.00 -3.16 -44.08
N ASP A 590 20.58 -3.78 -45.12
CA ASP A 590 20.17 -3.54 -46.52
C ASP A 590 19.47 -4.72 -47.20
N SER A 591 19.19 -5.85 -46.54
CA SER A 591 18.55 -6.99 -47.21
C SER A 591 17.27 -7.54 -46.57
N ALA A 592 16.61 -6.80 -45.67
CA ALA A 592 15.29 -7.22 -45.19
C ALA A 592 14.22 -6.89 -46.23
N ALA A 593 13.89 -7.87 -47.08
CA ALA A 593 12.65 -7.80 -47.85
C ALA A 593 11.46 -7.69 -46.89
N PRO A 594 10.56 -6.72 -47.04
CA PRO A 594 9.40 -6.59 -46.17
C PRO A 594 8.56 -7.86 -46.27
N THR A 595 8.35 -8.56 -45.20
CA THR A 595 7.42 -9.68 -45.12
C THR A 595 6.03 -9.13 -45.43
N SER A 596 5.48 -9.43 -46.59
CA SER A 596 4.27 -8.82 -47.13
C SER A 596 2.95 -9.35 -46.53
N ALA A 597 2.96 -9.78 -45.29
CA ALA A 597 1.73 -10.18 -44.60
C ALA A 597 0.99 -8.91 -44.14
N ALA A 598 -0.19 -8.67 -44.67
CA ALA A 598 -1.01 -7.52 -44.30
C ALA A 598 -1.64 -7.73 -42.89
N PRO A 599 -1.83 -6.66 -42.10
CA PRO A 599 -2.63 -6.72 -40.90
C PRO A 599 -3.99 -7.34 -41.16
N THR A 600 -4.42 -8.28 -40.34
CA THR A 600 -5.69 -8.98 -40.48
C THR A 600 -6.62 -8.61 -39.33
N SER A 601 -7.79 -8.05 -39.63
CA SER A 601 -8.81 -7.73 -38.66
C SER A 601 -9.86 -8.83 -38.62
N LEU A 602 -10.24 -9.23 -37.39
CA LEU A 602 -11.27 -10.21 -37.12
C LEU A 602 -12.36 -9.58 -36.24
N PRO A 603 -13.64 -9.89 -36.46
CA PRO A 603 -14.67 -9.59 -35.49
C PRO A 603 -14.33 -10.26 -34.16
N ALA A 604 -14.66 -9.61 -33.06
CA ALA A 604 -14.28 -10.08 -31.74
C ALA A 604 -15.41 -9.90 -30.72
N VAL A 605 -15.64 -10.94 -29.92
CA VAL A 605 -16.51 -10.90 -28.76
C VAL A 605 -15.66 -10.78 -27.51
N VAL A 606 -15.92 -9.76 -26.69
CA VAL A 606 -15.21 -9.57 -25.43
C VAL A 606 -15.84 -10.47 -24.39
N ALA A 607 -15.11 -11.47 -23.91
CA ALA A 607 -15.46 -12.21 -22.73
C ALA A 607 -15.38 -11.28 -21.52
N ALA A 608 -16.32 -11.42 -20.57
CA ALA A 608 -16.41 -10.51 -19.42
C ALA A 608 -15.02 -10.26 -18.80
N GLN A 609 -14.70 -8.97 -18.62
CA GLN A 609 -13.43 -8.44 -18.16
C GLN A 609 -12.90 -9.20 -16.94
N GLN A 610 -11.73 -9.81 -17.05
CA GLN A 610 -11.10 -10.55 -15.97
C GLN A 610 -9.67 -10.10 -15.73
N GLU A 611 -9.14 -10.50 -14.58
CA GLU A 611 -7.76 -10.25 -14.18
C GLU A 611 -6.79 -10.74 -15.26
N TYR A 612 -5.74 -9.98 -15.46
CA TYR A 612 -4.70 -10.28 -16.42
C TYR A 612 -3.77 -11.38 -15.92
N PHE A 613 -3.57 -12.42 -16.72
CA PHE A 613 -2.65 -13.51 -16.44
C PHE A 613 -1.51 -13.54 -17.45
N ALA A 614 -0.27 -13.38 -16.99
CA ALA A 614 0.91 -13.19 -17.86
C ALA A 614 1.22 -14.39 -18.78
N LYS A 615 0.89 -15.60 -18.34
CA LYS A 615 1.15 -16.84 -19.09
C LYS A 615 -0.12 -17.46 -19.71
N LEU A 616 -1.26 -16.76 -19.64
CA LEU A 616 -2.47 -17.16 -20.34
C LEU A 616 -2.69 -16.27 -21.57
N PRO A 617 -3.36 -16.79 -22.63
CA PRO A 617 -3.56 -16.04 -23.84
C PRO A 617 -4.46 -14.82 -23.66
N GLY A 618 -4.23 -13.77 -24.44
CA GLY A 618 -5.08 -12.58 -24.49
C GLY A 618 -6.35 -12.75 -25.30
N LEU A 619 -6.34 -13.69 -26.23
CA LEU A 619 -7.47 -14.03 -27.08
C LEU A 619 -7.38 -15.48 -27.55
N VAL A 620 -8.52 -16.00 -28.01
CA VAL A 620 -8.62 -17.34 -28.59
C VAL A 620 -9.34 -17.27 -29.94
N VAL A 621 -8.84 -18.04 -30.90
CA VAL A 621 -9.47 -18.28 -32.20
C VAL A 621 -9.73 -19.77 -32.39
N SER A 622 -10.73 -20.13 -33.19
CA SER A 622 -10.98 -21.53 -33.47
C SER A 622 -9.88 -22.17 -34.33
N PRO A 623 -9.67 -23.49 -34.30
CA PRO A 623 -8.73 -24.18 -35.19
C PRO A 623 -9.02 -23.95 -36.67
N ALA A 624 -10.31 -23.84 -37.02
CA ALA A 624 -10.73 -23.55 -38.39
C ALA A 624 -10.31 -22.13 -38.81
N THR A 625 -10.45 -21.15 -37.96
CA THR A 625 -9.98 -19.77 -38.16
C THR A 625 -8.47 -19.70 -38.29
N ALA A 626 -7.75 -20.39 -37.42
CA ALA A 626 -6.29 -20.45 -37.48
C ALA A 626 -5.80 -21.02 -38.82
N GLN A 627 -6.41 -22.11 -39.29
CA GLN A 627 -6.09 -22.69 -40.61
C GLN A 627 -6.43 -21.75 -41.78
N ARG A 628 -7.61 -21.14 -41.75
CA ARG A 628 -8.06 -20.20 -42.78
C ARG A 628 -7.12 -18.99 -42.94
N LEU A 629 -6.57 -18.51 -41.82
CA LEU A 629 -5.69 -17.35 -41.80
C LEU A 629 -4.21 -17.71 -41.93
N GLY A 630 -3.85 -18.99 -42.06
CA GLY A 630 -2.47 -19.42 -42.12
C GLY A 630 -1.65 -19.14 -40.88
N LEU A 631 -2.30 -19.22 -39.70
CA LEU A 631 -1.63 -19.00 -38.43
C LEU A 631 -0.76 -20.21 -38.08
N ASP A 632 0.52 -19.98 -37.89
CA ASP A 632 1.46 -21.02 -37.49
C ASP A 632 1.33 -21.29 -35.98
N THR A 633 1.02 -22.54 -35.64
CA THR A 633 0.64 -22.90 -34.27
C THR A 633 1.67 -23.83 -33.63
N GLN A 634 2.16 -23.45 -32.45
CA GLN A 634 3.11 -24.22 -31.67
C GLN A 634 2.53 -24.61 -30.30
N PRO A 635 2.89 -25.81 -29.77
CA PRO A 635 2.54 -26.16 -28.41
C PRO A 635 3.28 -25.24 -27.44
N ARG A 636 2.57 -24.58 -26.53
CA ARG A 636 3.14 -23.66 -25.58
C ARG A 636 3.35 -24.30 -24.20
N GLN A 637 2.31 -24.89 -23.70
CA GLN A 637 2.26 -25.50 -22.39
C GLN A 637 0.97 -26.32 -22.22
N VAL A 638 0.96 -27.20 -21.23
CA VAL A 638 -0.27 -27.85 -20.77
C VAL A 638 -0.67 -27.21 -19.45
N VAL A 639 -1.95 -26.82 -19.36
CA VAL A 639 -2.51 -26.23 -18.15
C VAL A 639 -3.44 -27.24 -17.49
N ILE A 640 -3.13 -27.57 -16.25
CA ILE A 640 -3.99 -28.38 -15.39
C ILE A 640 -4.88 -27.41 -14.62
N ASP A 641 -6.18 -27.41 -14.91
CA ASP A 641 -7.17 -26.56 -14.25
C ASP A 641 -7.79 -27.34 -13.09
N PRO A 642 -7.53 -26.93 -11.82
CA PRO A 642 -8.03 -27.66 -10.67
C PRO A 642 -9.44 -27.19 -10.27
N SER A 643 -10.17 -28.03 -9.56
CA SER A 643 -11.46 -27.70 -8.95
C SER A 643 -11.32 -26.84 -7.68
N ARG A 644 -10.17 -26.93 -7.01
CA ARG A 644 -9.70 -26.14 -5.87
C ARG A 644 -8.19 -25.98 -5.92
N THR A 645 -7.64 -25.06 -5.18
CA THR A 645 -6.16 -24.94 -5.04
C THR A 645 -5.57 -26.26 -4.52
N PRO A 646 -4.59 -26.84 -5.21
CA PRO A 646 -3.88 -28.02 -4.73
C PRO A 646 -3.16 -27.75 -3.40
N THR A 647 -3.09 -28.76 -2.56
CA THR A 647 -2.29 -28.71 -1.33
C THR A 647 -0.82 -28.98 -1.64
N ASP A 648 0.08 -28.57 -0.73
CA ASP A 648 1.52 -28.80 -0.87
C ASP A 648 1.86 -30.30 -0.99
N ALA A 649 1.13 -31.14 -0.27
CA ALA A 649 1.29 -32.60 -0.35
C ALA A 649 0.84 -33.19 -1.72
N GLU A 650 -0.19 -32.60 -2.34
CA GLU A 650 -0.62 -32.99 -3.70
C GLU A 650 0.39 -32.55 -4.75
N LEU A 651 0.92 -31.33 -4.63
CA LEU A 651 2.00 -30.83 -5.49
C LEU A 651 3.30 -31.61 -5.32
N ALA A 652 3.65 -31.99 -4.10
CA ALA A 652 4.82 -32.83 -3.85
C ALA A 652 4.72 -34.19 -4.55
N ARG A 653 3.56 -34.82 -4.49
CA ARG A 653 3.29 -36.11 -5.20
C ARG A 653 3.35 -35.96 -6.72
N ALA A 654 2.78 -34.86 -7.25
CA ALA A 654 2.88 -34.56 -8.68
C ALA A 654 4.33 -34.32 -9.11
N ASN A 655 5.09 -33.57 -8.34
CA ASN A 655 6.50 -33.34 -8.57
C ASN A 655 7.35 -34.61 -8.46
N ALA A 656 7.00 -35.56 -7.61
CA ALA A 656 7.66 -36.84 -7.55
C ALA A 656 7.49 -37.66 -8.86
N VAL A 657 6.29 -37.64 -9.47
CA VAL A 657 6.03 -38.22 -10.78
C VAL A 657 6.89 -37.57 -11.87
N LEU A 658 6.92 -36.23 -11.88
CA LEU A 658 7.75 -35.48 -12.83
C LEU A 658 9.24 -35.77 -12.65
N LEU A 659 9.72 -35.84 -11.41
CA LEU A 659 11.10 -36.17 -11.11
C LEU A 659 11.49 -37.56 -11.64
N GLN A 660 10.64 -38.58 -11.41
CA GLN A 660 10.89 -39.92 -11.93
C GLN A 660 11.00 -39.94 -13.45
N ALA A 661 10.16 -39.19 -14.16
CA ALA A 661 10.23 -39.09 -15.62
C ALA A 661 11.53 -38.41 -16.09
N GLN A 662 11.94 -37.33 -15.41
CA GLN A 662 13.18 -36.62 -15.73
C GLN A 662 14.41 -37.49 -15.50
N LEU A 663 14.44 -38.26 -14.41
CA LEU A 663 15.51 -39.20 -14.09
C LEU A 663 15.61 -40.33 -15.14
N ALA A 664 14.46 -40.89 -15.52
CA ALA A 664 14.40 -41.92 -16.57
C ALA A 664 14.90 -41.38 -17.92
N ALA A 665 14.76 -40.09 -18.18
CA ALA A 665 15.27 -39.41 -19.38
C ALA A 665 16.71 -38.91 -19.26
N GLY A 666 17.44 -39.26 -18.17
CA GLY A 666 18.80 -38.78 -17.93
C GLY A 666 18.94 -37.31 -17.54
N ARG A 667 17.85 -36.61 -17.28
CA ARG A 667 17.85 -35.20 -16.86
C ARG A 667 18.04 -35.10 -15.34
N SER A 668 19.25 -35.40 -14.86
CA SER A 668 19.56 -35.38 -13.42
C SER A 668 20.04 -34.00 -12.92
N HIS A 669 20.54 -33.13 -13.80
CA HIS A 669 21.02 -31.80 -13.46
C HIS A 669 19.89 -30.79 -13.50
N SER A 670 19.63 -30.12 -12.38
CA SER A 670 18.56 -29.11 -12.24
C SER A 670 17.14 -29.58 -12.63
N PRO A 671 16.58 -30.61 -11.94
CA PRO A 671 15.26 -31.12 -12.28
C PRO A 671 14.19 -30.02 -12.17
N ALA A 672 13.32 -29.94 -13.19
CA ALA A 672 12.21 -28.99 -13.21
C ALA A 672 11.10 -29.40 -12.24
N THR A 673 10.38 -28.44 -11.73
CA THR A 673 9.20 -28.64 -10.86
C THR A 673 8.01 -27.91 -11.44
N VAL A 674 6.82 -28.41 -11.14
CA VAL A 674 5.56 -27.67 -11.34
C VAL A 674 5.05 -27.12 -10.02
N ALA A 675 4.48 -25.95 -10.05
CA ALA A 675 3.87 -25.30 -8.89
C ALA A 675 2.46 -24.83 -9.27
N ALA A 676 1.58 -24.74 -8.29
CA ALA A 676 0.32 -24.07 -8.49
C ALA A 676 0.57 -22.57 -8.69
N ALA A 677 -0.13 -21.98 -9.65
CA ALA A 677 -0.11 -20.54 -9.80
C ALA A 677 -0.67 -19.90 -8.53
N GLU A 678 0.14 -19.11 -7.87
CA GLU A 678 -0.26 -18.31 -6.72
C GLU A 678 -0.42 -16.86 -7.15
N LEU A 679 -1.24 -16.12 -6.41
CA LEU A 679 -1.13 -14.67 -6.42
C LEU A 679 0.30 -14.35 -6.01
N GLY A 680 1.07 -13.75 -6.92
CA GLY A 680 2.50 -13.53 -6.72
C GLY A 680 2.77 -12.95 -5.32
N SER A 681 3.88 -13.31 -4.71
CA SER A 681 4.28 -12.85 -3.37
C SER A 681 4.19 -11.32 -3.25
N ASP A 682 4.51 -10.60 -4.32
CA ASP A 682 4.41 -9.14 -4.41
C ASP A 682 2.95 -8.64 -4.34
N THR A 683 2.00 -9.37 -4.93
CA THR A 683 0.57 -9.01 -4.87
C THR A 683 0.02 -9.28 -3.46
N ARG A 684 0.36 -10.41 -2.85
CA ARG A 684 -0.04 -10.73 -1.47
C ARG A 684 0.57 -9.72 -0.49
N ARG A 685 1.84 -9.38 -0.66
CA ARG A 685 2.57 -8.39 0.13
C ARG A 685 1.97 -7.00 0.01
N SER A 686 1.76 -6.51 -1.22
CA SER A 686 1.13 -5.20 -1.45
C SER A 686 -0.28 -5.15 -0.88
N THR A 687 -1.09 -6.17 -1.09
CA THR A 687 -2.45 -6.27 -0.55
C THR A 687 -2.48 -6.25 0.98
N THR A 688 -1.61 -7.02 1.64
CA THR A 688 -1.49 -7.04 3.11
C THR A 688 -1.07 -5.68 3.64
N MET A 689 -0.11 -5.04 2.99
CA MET A 689 0.35 -3.70 3.33
C MET A 689 -0.77 -2.66 3.24
N PHE A 690 -1.63 -2.75 2.22
CA PHE A 690 -2.79 -1.86 2.09
C PHE A 690 -3.84 -2.09 3.16
N TYR A 691 -4.11 -3.33 3.55
CA TYR A 691 -5.01 -3.61 4.67
C TYR A 691 -4.47 -3.07 5.99
N LEU A 692 -3.16 -3.15 6.24
CA LEU A 692 -2.53 -2.54 7.41
C LEU A 692 -2.66 -1.00 7.38
N LEU A 693 -2.37 -0.41 6.22
CA LEU A 693 -2.47 1.03 6.02
C LEU A 693 -3.93 1.52 6.20
N ALA A 694 -4.88 0.79 5.65
CA ALA A 694 -6.31 1.04 5.83
C ALA A 694 -6.71 0.88 7.31
N GLY A 695 -6.22 -0.15 8.01
CA GLY A 695 -6.45 -0.36 9.43
C GLY A 695 -5.95 0.80 10.31
N VAL A 696 -4.73 1.28 10.05
CA VAL A 696 -4.17 2.47 10.72
C VAL A 696 -5.01 3.71 10.43
N SER A 697 -5.43 3.89 9.18
CA SER A 697 -6.30 5.00 8.78
C SER A 697 -7.67 4.97 9.47
N VAL A 698 -8.28 3.79 9.58
CA VAL A 698 -9.53 3.60 10.34
C VAL A 698 -9.31 3.97 11.80
N LEU A 699 -8.20 3.52 12.42
CA LEU A 699 -7.86 3.86 13.80
C LEU A 699 -7.73 5.37 14.01
N VAL A 700 -7.01 6.07 13.12
CA VAL A 700 -6.87 7.53 13.15
C VAL A 700 -8.23 8.20 13.04
N THR A 701 -9.10 7.72 12.14
CA THR A 701 -10.46 8.25 11.94
C THR A 701 -11.33 8.02 13.18
N LEU A 702 -11.23 6.87 13.83
CA LEU A 702 -11.94 6.56 15.08
C LEU A 702 -11.51 7.48 16.21
N VAL A 703 -10.20 7.70 16.38
CA VAL A 703 -9.67 8.63 17.37
C VAL A 703 -10.13 10.05 17.09
N ALA A 704 -10.02 10.52 15.83
CA ALA A 704 -10.47 11.85 15.43
C ALA A 704 -11.97 12.05 15.72
N SER A 705 -12.80 11.07 15.34
CA SER A 705 -14.25 11.10 15.56
C SER A 705 -14.59 11.10 17.05
N THR A 706 -13.93 10.23 17.84
CA THR A 706 -14.15 10.15 19.28
C THR A 706 -13.79 11.45 19.99
N VAL A 707 -12.69 12.06 19.59
CA VAL A 707 -12.25 13.35 20.16
C VAL A 707 -13.20 14.48 19.73
N ALA A 708 -13.61 14.52 18.46
CA ALA A 708 -14.58 15.51 17.97
C ALA A 708 -15.91 15.41 18.73
N VAL A 709 -16.40 14.18 18.98
CA VAL A 709 -17.62 13.93 19.76
C VAL A 709 -17.42 14.25 21.24
N GLY A 710 -16.29 13.85 21.82
CA GLY A 710 -15.96 14.17 23.20
C GLY A 710 -15.90 15.67 23.46
N LEU A 711 -15.34 16.41 22.51
CA LEU A 711 -15.31 17.88 22.54
C LEU A 711 -16.72 18.48 22.45
N ALA A 712 -17.52 18.04 21.49
CA ALA A 712 -18.90 18.47 21.32
C ALA A 712 -19.76 18.11 22.56
N ALA A 713 -19.59 16.92 23.14
CA ALA A 713 -20.32 16.48 24.32
C ALA A 713 -20.00 17.31 25.57
N THR A 714 -18.73 17.74 25.73
CA THR A 714 -18.35 18.61 26.88
C THR A 714 -18.95 20.00 26.77
N GLU A 715 -19.24 20.47 25.56
CA GLU A 715 -19.88 21.76 25.31
C GLU A 715 -21.38 21.75 25.52
N LEU A 716 -22.04 20.60 25.29
CA LEU A 716 -23.45 20.40 25.56
C LEU A 716 -23.80 20.34 27.05
N ARG A 717 -22.84 20.09 27.94
CA ARG A 717 -23.12 19.93 29.38
C ARG A 717 -23.89 21.07 30.02
N PRO A 718 -23.55 22.35 29.78
CA PRO A 718 -24.35 23.48 30.33
C PRO A 718 -25.79 23.47 29.83
N ASP A 719 -26.00 23.27 28.53
CA ASP A 719 -27.31 23.28 27.89
C ASP A 719 -28.16 22.08 28.34
N LEU A 720 -27.52 20.90 28.48
CA LEU A 720 -28.17 19.71 29.04
C LEU A 720 -28.48 19.86 30.52
N ALA A 721 -27.73 20.67 31.26
CA ALA A 721 -28.03 21.00 32.67
C ALA A 721 -29.24 21.93 32.76
N THR A 722 -29.34 22.95 31.90
CA THR A 722 -30.53 23.84 31.85
C THR A 722 -31.77 23.06 31.41
N MET A 723 -31.66 22.14 30.43
CA MET A 723 -32.75 21.25 30.07
C MET A 723 -33.17 20.30 31.19
N ALA A 724 -32.22 19.85 31.99
CA ALA A 724 -32.51 19.04 33.18
C ALA A 724 -33.28 19.86 34.25
N ALA A 725 -32.93 21.12 34.41
CA ALA A 725 -33.62 22.02 35.33
C ALA A 725 -35.07 22.30 34.91
N VAL A 726 -35.34 22.29 33.58
CA VAL A 726 -36.69 22.41 33.00
C VAL A 726 -37.45 21.09 32.94
N GLY A 727 -36.84 19.95 33.43
CA GLY A 727 -37.53 18.67 33.56
C GLY A 727 -37.27 17.67 32.44
N ALA A 728 -36.31 17.90 31.55
CA ALA A 728 -36.00 16.95 30.49
C ALA A 728 -35.46 15.64 31.04
N THR A 729 -36.06 14.51 30.62
CA THR A 729 -35.66 13.17 31.05
C THR A 729 -34.24 12.81 30.62
N GLY A 730 -33.59 11.91 31.34
CA GLY A 730 -32.25 11.40 30.99
C GLY A 730 -32.20 10.75 29.59
N ARG A 731 -33.30 10.11 29.15
CA ARG A 731 -33.43 9.52 27.81
C ARG A 731 -33.46 10.60 26.71
N THR A 732 -34.21 11.70 26.91
CA THR A 732 -34.27 12.83 25.97
C THR A 732 -32.89 13.47 25.80
N ARG A 733 -32.19 13.73 26.91
CA ARG A 733 -30.85 14.32 26.90
C ARG A 733 -29.83 13.44 26.15
N ARG A 734 -29.89 12.12 26.35
CA ARG A 734 -29.04 11.16 25.61
C ARG A 734 -29.35 11.17 24.11
N ARG A 735 -30.62 11.17 23.70
CA ARG A 735 -31.01 11.23 22.30
C ARG A 735 -30.56 12.52 21.61
N ILE A 736 -30.60 13.66 22.32
CA ILE A 736 -30.11 14.95 21.79
C ILE A 736 -28.59 14.88 21.58
N ALA A 737 -27.82 14.35 22.56
CA ALA A 737 -26.38 14.21 22.46
C ALA A 737 -25.98 13.25 21.33
N ALA A 738 -26.68 12.12 21.19
CA ALA A 738 -26.48 11.15 20.12
C ALA A 738 -26.81 11.75 18.75
N ALA A 739 -27.90 12.48 18.62
CA ALA A 739 -28.30 13.14 17.38
C ALA A 739 -27.28 14.20 16.94
N GLN A 740 -26.73 14.96 17.88
CA GLN A 740 -25.68 15.95 17.56
C GLN A 740 -24.37 15.27 17.15
N ALA A 741 -23.95 14.21 17.85
CA ALA A 741 -22.77 13.43 17.46
C ALA A 741 -22.96 12.80 16.07
N GLY A 742 -24.13 12.19 15.82
CA GLY A 742 -24.50 11.63 14.53
C GLY A 742 -24.49 12.66 13.39
N PHE A 743 -25.00 13.86 13.62
CA PHE A 743 -24.96 14.94 12.63
C PHE A 743 -23.52 15.39 12.32
N ILE A 744 -22.70 15.64 13.33
CA ILE A 744 -21.32 16.11 13.16
C ILE A 744 -20.49 15.07 12.41
N VAL A 745 -20.54 13.82 12.88
CA VAL A 745 -19.70 12.75 12.30
C VAL A 745 -20.28 12.28 10.97
N GLY A 746 -21.60 12.14 10.85
CA GLY A 746 -22.23 11.73 9.60
C GLY A 746 -22.02 12.74 8.46
N ALA A 747 -22.20 14.03 8.72
CA ALA A 747 -21.94 15.06 7.72
C ALA A 747 -20.43 15.17 7.40
N GLY A 748 -19.57 15.08 8.40
CA GLY A 748 -18.13 15.03 8.19
C GLY A 748 -17.68 13.81 7.36
N THR A 749 -18.26 12.64 7.61
CA THR A 749 -18.02 11.41 6.85
C THR A 749 -18.48 11.53 5.40
N LEU A 750 -19.66 12.07 5.15
CA LEU A 750 -20.17 12.27 3.79
C LEU A 750 -19.27 13.21 2.97
N LEU A 751 -18.90 14.35 3.54
CA LEU A 751 -17.99 15.28 2.89
C LEU A 751 -16.59 14.70 2.70
N GLY A 752 -16.10 13.93 3.69
CA GLY A 752 -14.84 13.22 3.61
C GLY A 752 -14.84 12.15 2.53
N LEU A 753 -15.94 11.40 2.39
CA LEU A 753 -16.12 10.40 1.33
C LEU A 753 -16.01 11.04 -0.06
N ILE A 754 -16.76 12.12 -0.32
CA ILE A 754 -16.74 12.84 -1.61
C ILE A 754 -15.33 13.36 -1.90
N SER A 755 -14.69 14.01 -0.94
CA SER A 755 -13.33 14.55 -1.10
C SER A 755 -12.30 13.45 -1.30
N GLY A 756 -12.43 12.33 -0.58
CA GLY A 756 -11.53 11.17 -0.68
C GLY A 756 -11.63 10.45 -2.02
N ILE A 757 -12.85 10.31 -2.57
CA ILE A 757 -13.06 9.75 -3.92
C ILE A 757 -12.41 10.67 -4.96
N GLY A 758 -12.61 11.99 -4.89
CA GLY A 758 -11.99 12.93 -5.83
C GLY A 758 -10.45 12.87 -5.83
N LEU A 759 -9.85 12.73 -4.64
CA LEU A 759 -8.41 12.56 -4.51
C LEU A 759 -7.91 11.23 -5.07
N ALA A 760 -8.62 10.14 -4.76
CA ALA A 760 -8.27 8.82 -5.28
C ALA A 760 -8.37 8.80 -6.82
N ALA A 761 -9.41 9.43 -7.39
CA ALA A 761 -9.58 9.52 -8.83
C ALA A 761 -8.43 10.26 -9.51
N ALA A 762 -7.99 11.38 -8.93
CA ALA A 762 -6.84 12.11 -9.45
C ALA A 762 -5.53 11.30 -9.34
N TYR A 763 -5.33 10.57 -8.23
CA TYR A 763 -4.17 9.72 -8.04
C TYR A 763 -4.14 8.53 -9.00
N VAL A 764 -5.29 7.87 -9.22
CA VAL A 764 -5.42 6.77 -10.18
C VAL A 764 -5.19 7.28 -11.61
N GLY A 765 -5.72 8.45 -11.97
CA GLY A 765 -5.49 9.05 -13.28
C GLY A 765 -4.02 9.47 -13.52
N PHE A 766 -3.30 9.85 -12.45
CA PHE A 766 -1.86 10.16 -12.52
C PHE A 766 -1.00 8.92 -12.86
N ASN A 767 -1.44 7.73 -12.46
CA ASN A 767 -0.71 6.49 -12.67
C ASN A 767 -1.41 5.61 -13.72
N VAL A 768 -0.83 5.48 -14.90
CA VAL A 768 -1.42 4.72 -16.05
C VAL A 768 -1.67 3.25 -15.71
N GLU A 769 -0.83 2.69 -14.85
CA GLU A 769 -0.90 1.28 -14.49
C GLU A 769 -2.02 0.97 -13.48
N LEU A 770 -2.60 2.00 -12.84
CA LEU A 770 -3.61 1.80 -11.82
C LEU A 770 -5.00 1.65 -12.45
N ARG A 771 -5.70 0.58 -12.08
CA ARG A 771 -7.10 0.38 -12.44
C ARG A 771 -8.00 0.69 -11.26
N TRP A 772 -9.14 1.30 -11.54
CA TRP A 772 -10.11 1.64 -10.50
C TRP A 772 -10.68 0.37 -9.87
N HIS A 773 -10.38 0.15 -8.60
CA HIS A 773 -10.95 -0.94 -7.81
C HIS A 773 -11.41 -0.42 -6.45
N VAL A 774 -12.63 -0.82 -6.05
CA VAL A 774 -13.23 -0.39 -4.79
C VAL A 774 -13.12 -1.50 -3.75
N PRO A 775 -12.27 -1.35 -2.72
CA PRO A 775 -12.18 -2.30 -1.62
C PRO A 775 -13.37 -2.09 -0.66
N TRP A 776 -14.53 -2.66 -1.01
CA TRP A 776 -15.78 -2.47 -0.28
C TRP A 776 -15.70 -2.68 1.24
N PRO A 777 -15.01 -3.74 1.76
CA PRO A 777 -14.90 -3.93 3.21
C PRO A 777 -14.20 -2.77 3.93
N ALA A 778 -13.09 -2.29 3.38
CA ALA A 778 -12.34 -1.17 3.95
C ALA A 778 -13.14 0.14 3.85
N LEU A 779 -13.77 0.39 2.71
CA LEU A 779 -14.58 1.58 2.50
C LEU A 779 -15.79 1.62 3.44
N LEU A 780 -16.51 0.50 3.58
CA LEU A 780 -17.64 0.41 4.51
C LEU A 780 -17.20 0.58 5.96
N ALA A 781 -16.05 0.03 6.34
CA ALA A 781 -15.49 0.25 7.68
C ALA A 781 -15.22 1.73 7.95
N VAL A 782 -14.58 2.44 7.00
CA VAL A 782 -14.28 3.88 7.14
C VAL A 782 -15.56 4.73 7.18
N VAL A 783 -16.60 4.37 6.43
CA VAL A 783 -17.82 5.18 6.32
C VAL A 783 -18.81 4.89 7.45
N LEU A 784 -18.97 3.62 7.87
CA LEU A 784 -20.02 3.24 8.82
C LEU A 784 -19.54 3.23 10.28
N VAL A 785 -18.30 2.78 10.53
CA VAL A 785 -17.83 2.60 11.91
C VAL A 785 -17.71 3.93 12.67
N PRO A 786 -17.16 5.03 12.12
CA PRO A 786 -17.05 6.30 12.86
C PRO A 786 -18.38 6.89 13.29
N PRO A 787 -19.43 7.00 12.44
CA PRO A 787 -20.73 7.53 12.89
C PRO A 787 -21.40 6.64 13.95
N VAL A 788 -21.34 5.31 13.80
CA VAL A 788 -21.91 4.37 14.76
C VAL A 788 -21.21 4.50 16.10
N LEU A 789 -19.88 4.47 16.12
CA LEU A 789 -19.11 4.64 17.35
C LEU A 789 -19.33 6.00 18.01
N ALA A 790 -19.43 7.05 17.21
CA ALA A 790 -19.73 8.40 17.70
C ALA A 790 -21.06 8.44 18.47
N ILE A 791 -22.08 7.80 17.92
CA ILE A 791 -23.40 7.70 18.58
C ILE A 791 -23.30 6.89 19.87
N VAL A 792 -22.62 5.75 19.85
CA VAL A 792 -22.41 4.88 21.02
C VAL A 792 -21.65 5.61 22.13
N VAL A 793 -20.55 6.28 21.78
CA VAL A 793 -19.75 7.08 22.72
C VAL A 793 -20.59 8.22 23.32
N ALA A 794 -21.35 8.93 22.49
CA ALA A 794 -22.23 10.02 22.96
C ALA A 794 -23.31 9.52 23.94
N LEU A 795 -23.89 8.35 23.65
CA LEU A 795 -24.85 7.69 24.55
C LEU A 795 -24.21 7.25 25.88
N GLY A 796 -22.97 6.76 25.83
CA GLY A 796 -22.17 6.35 27.00
C GLY A 796 -21.78 7.53 27.90
N LEU A 797 -21.21 8.59 27.30
CA LEU A 797 -20.80 9.80 28.02
C LEU A 797 -21.99 10.53 28.70
N ALA A 798 -23.18 10.45 28.09
CA ALA A 798 -24.39 10.99 28.67
C ALA A 798 -24.97 10.15 29.83
N ARG A 799 -24.42 8.94 30.11
CA ARG A 799 -24.74 8.10 31.29
C ARG A 799 -23.98 8.55 32.55
N GLY A 800 -22.77 9.11 32.39
CA GLY A 800 -21.98 9.67 33.49
C GLY A 800 -22.74 10.84 34.13
N GLY A 801 -23.23 10.61 35.36
CA GLY A 801 -24.11 11.54 36.05
C GLY A 801 -23.53 12.95 36.15
N LEU A 802 -24.37 13.95 36.01
CA LEU A 802 -24.06 15.30 36.46
C LEU A 802 -23.48 15.23 37.87
N PRO A 803 -22.35 15.87 38.19
CA PRO A 803 -21.90 15.95 39.54
C PRO A 803 -23.06 16.50 40.38
N ARG A 804 -23.44 15.72 41.41
CA ARG A 804 -24.58 16.04 42.24
C ARG A 804 -24.37 17.44 42.79
N LEU A 805 -25.26 18.36 42.47
CA LEU A 805 -25.39 19.72 43.04
C LEU A 805 -25.53 19.72 44.60
N ARG A 806 -25.42 18.55 45.23
CA ARG A 806 -25.59 18.36 46.71
C ARG A 806 -24.40 18.84 47.56
N ARG A 807 -23.37 19.47 46.98
CA ARG A 807 -22.19 19.90 47.80
C ARG A 807 -22.07 21.39 48.01
N GLN A 808 -22.95 22.21 47.45
CA GLN A 808 -22.94 23.67 47.71
C GLN A 808 -23.92 24.18 48.73
N GLU A 809 -24.84 23.36 49.24
CA GLU A 809 -25.75 23.73 50.33
C GLU A 809 -25.27 23.39 51.72
N ARG A 810 -24.07 22.79 51.90
CA ARG A 810 -23.48 22.52 53.21
C ARG A 810 -22.31 23.43 53.58
N SER A 811 -22.16 24.56 52.92
CA SER A 811 -21.19 25.60 53.26
C SER A 811 -21.81 26.99 53.31
N ARG A 812 -23.07 27.08 53.69
CA ARG A 812 -23.68 28.29 54.21
C ARG A 812 -24.07 28.11 55.68
#